data_26a3920d02f23159c9768af701d8b909
#
_entry.id   26a3920d02f23159c9768af701d8b909
#
_cell.length_a   1.000
_cell.length_b   1.000
_cell.length_c   1.000
_cell.angle_alpha   90.00
_cell.angle_beta   90.00
_cell.angle_gamma   90.00
#
_symmetry.space_group_name_H-M   'P 1'
#
loop_
_entity.id
_entity.type
_entity.pdbx_description
1 polymer ?
#
loop_
_entity_poly.entity_id
_entity_poly.type
_entity_poly.pdbx_seq_one_letter_code
_entity_poly.pdbx_strand_id
1 'polypeptide(L)'
;MKQALEQAIISQNILEIETYLRQYETENPTDFDIYSYKISLSLLKEDHETAYLTAQEAVTLNPFDIEANYNLMVCAKLTEHYAAAYQALLMVQFLQANYSISLIDNDILKQQAQELQTLALDIPQLKDAISSIDYNHHFASQDPFKQCQDSLCGKLLQLRHNEFYYSGLADNQYDAYFHPSFIKDPVHAKCELFHVDKITDSYDVPKSLGKVLLPVCLNYDASQKEDNYILDLSRSSKIFYMETAREKYSYLPIEGGATLRTGYPAIFGTPIPLEQKDCSNRKKLVLSIFIDSFNYYLVKEMGMETLMPETYRYFQEGVICNQYYSGSEWTLPSIATYWTGKHSGHHMNLMENYRFDFMKDSKVLAEYFHDAGYVTAKIGGNDAVTPWQGYMRGIDRFIYQSTQAFRKKEVITDTIQHLETFKNTCQYVWLDLVDLHHIAGSFMRSIQVQSTLSLAKRAVDNDIQTSVKQTYSPNRKDIYIQELRELDFYLGILYDYLSKTYRDEEIIISLFSDHGTSFMVEDDKPFLSEQRLNVPLMIRGANIMPHTCNELIESADYTAILCKLAGIPYDFDGTDSNLPVTFGGTAERDFAFSQSIFVGDPYRAALHGKNIHYYMESKKPVSPCLRIDLSNKTSFLTGNEGNIIHDSSLLAKCESIVKNEIRHLLIHPIN
;
A
#
# COMPACT_ATOMS: atom_id res chain seq x y z
N MET A 1 13.12 -15.94 -35.20
CA MET A 1 13.57 -14.52 -35.12
C MET A 1 14.38 -14.26 -33.84
N LYS A 2 13.84 -14.52 -32.63
CA LYS A 2 14.52 -14.28 -31.34
C LYS A 2 15.92 -14.91 -31.28
N GLN A 3 16.05 -16.20 -31.65
CA GLN A 3 17.33 -16.88 -31.66
C GLN A 3 18.36 -16.25 -32.63
N ALA A 4 17.92 -15.79 -33.82
CA ALA A 4 18.79 -15.09 -34.76
C ALA A 4 19.28 -13.75 -34.20
N LEU A 5 18.42 -12.99 -33.51
CA LEU A 5 18.79 -11.75 -32.86
C LEU A 5 19.81 -11.98 -31.74
N GLU A 6 19.64 -13.00 -30.91
CA GLU A 6 20.59 -13.37 -29.85
C GLU A 6 21.96 -13.76 -30.41
N GLN A 7 21.98 -14.54 -31.52
CA GLN A 7 23.24 -14.88 -32.21
C GLN A 7 23.94 -13.64 -32.79
N ALA A 8 23.17 -12.69 -33.34
CA ALA A 8 23.71 -11.44 -33.85
C ALA A 8 24.33 -10.59 -32.73
N ILE A 9 23.70 -10.56 -31.54
CA ILE A 9 24.24 -9.90 -30.35
C ILE A 9 25.54 -10.55 -29.88
N ILE A 10 25.57 -11.90 -29.79
CA ILE A 10 26.77 -12.64 -29.39
C ILE A 10 27.92 -12.38 -30.39
N SER A 11 27.62 -12.32 -31.69
CA SER A 11 28.61 -12.05 -32.73
C SER A 11 28.94 -10.56 -32.89
N GLN A 12 28.29 -9.66 -32.12
CA GLN A 12 28.45 -8.19 -32.16
C GLN A 12 28.20 -7.59 -33.57
N ASN A 13 27.35 -8.18 -34.38
CA ASN A 13 27.03 -7.72 -35.71
C ASN A 13 25.93 -6.66 -35.68
N ILE A 14 26.31 -5.37 -35.54
CA ILE A 14 25.40 -4.24 -35.40
C ILE A 14 24.33 -4.22 -36.50
N LEU A 15 24.67 -4.45 -37.75
CA LEU A 15 23.72 -4.35 -38.86
C LEU A 15 22.65 -5.47 -38.80
N GLU A 16 23.06 -6.69 -38.45
CA GLU A 16 22.12 -7.80 -38.26
C GLU A 16 21.24 -7.56 -37.00
N ILE A 17 21.81 -7.08 -35.91
CA ILE A 17 21.04 -6.73 -34.71
C ILE A 17 19.96 -5.71 -35.04
N GLU A 18 20.29 -4.59 -35.72
CA GLU A 18 19.30 -3.57 -36.12
C GLU A 18 18.18 -4.16 -36.96
N THR A 19 18.52 -5.00 -37.90
CA THR A 19 17.56 -5.59 -38.84
C THR A 19 16.61 -6.54 -38.10
N TYR A 20 17.19 -7.48 -37.32
CA TYR A 20 16.40 -8.48 -36.59
C TYR A 20 15.61 -7.87 -35.45
N LEU A 21 16.18 -6.89 -34.72
CA LEU A 21 15.47 -6.22 -33.62
C LEU A 21 14.25 -5.47 -34.11
N ARG A 22 14.36 -4.70 -35.22
CA ARG A 22 13.23 -3.99 -35.82
C ARG A 22 12.11 -4.93 -36.25
N GLN A 23 12.46 -6.04 -36.85
CA GLN A 23 11.49 -7.07 -37.23
C GLN A 23 10.88 -7.73 -36.00
N TYR A 24 11.70 -8.11 -35.02
CA TYR A 24 11.25 -8.77 -33.80
C TYR A 24 10.31 -7.90 -32.97
N GLU A 25 10.64 -6.62 -32.80
CA GLU A 25 9.80 -5.65 -32.12
C GLU A 25 8.42 -5.45 -32.81
N THR A 26 8.39 -5.53 -34.14
CA THR A 26 7.14 -5.47 -34.90
C THR A 26 6.28 -6.73 -34.70
N GLU A 27 6.91 -7.91 -34.65
CA GLU A 27 6.23 -9.19 -34.49
C GLU A 27 5.83 -9.47 -33.03
N ASN A 28 6.61 -8.98 -32.05
CA ASN A 28 6.47 -9.27 -30.63
C ASN A 28 6.62 -8.00 -29.76
N PRO A 29 5.80 -6.97 -29.96
CA PRO A 29 5.97 -5.65 -29.32
C PRO A 29 5.84 -5.67 -27.78
N THR A 30 5.38 -6.76 -27.21
CA THR A 30 5.17 -6.96 -25.78
C THR A 30 6.24 -7.83 -25.11
N ASP A 31 7.27 -8.28 -25.84
CA ASP A 31 8.35 -9.06 -25.23
C ASP A 31 9.29 -8.14 -24.44
N PHE A 32 9.37 -8.33 -23.12
CA PHE A 32 10.22 -7.53 -22.25
C PHE A 32 11.72 -7.62 -22.59
N ASP A 33 12.18 -8.73 -23.19
CA ASP A 33 13.57 -8.89 -23.61
C ASP A 33 14.02 -7.86 -24.67
N ILE A 34 13.09 -7.20 -25.35
CA ILE A 34 13.37 -6.10 -26.28
C ILE A 34 14.22 -5.00 -25.61
N TYR A 35 14.01 -4.72 -24.32
CA TYR A 35 14.82 -3.73 -23.60
C TYR A 35 16.28 -4.15 -23.51
N SER A 36 16.57 -5.40 -23.16
CA SER A 36 17.94 -5.94 -23.12
C SER A 36 18.61 -5.90 -24.48
N TYR A 37 17.86 -6.18 -25.55
CA TYR A 37 18.39 -6.12 -26.93
C TYR A 37 18.69 -4.68 -27.37
N LYS A 38 17.82 -3.72 -27.05
CA LYS A 38 18.05 -2.27 -27.30
C LYS A 38 19.26 -1.75 -26.55
N ILE A 39 19.40 -2.13 -25.28
CA ILE A 39 20.55 -1.77 -24.46
C ILE A 39 21.84 -2.32 -25.08
N SER A 40 21.85 -3.59 -25.44
CA SER A 40 23.00 -4.24 -26.08
C SER A 40 23.41 -3.55 -27.38
N LEU A 41 22.44 -3.19 -28.23
CA LEU A 41 22.69 -2.45 -29.47
C LEU A 41 23.28 -1.07 -29.21
N SER A 42 22.73 -0.32 -28.24
CA SER A 42 23.22 1.01 -27.90
C SER A 42 24.64 0.96 -27.33
N LEU A 43 24.94 -0.02 -26.47
CA LEU A 43 26.31 -0.23 -25.94
C LEU A 43 27.31 -0.57 -27.05
N LEU A 44 26.95 -1.43 -28.03
CA LEU A 44 27.81 -1.75 -29.18
C LEU A 44 28.04 -0.54 -30.10
N LYS A 45 27.16 0.44 -30.10
CA LYS A 45 27.30 1.72 -30.81
C LYS A 45 28.03 2.80 -30.00
N GLU A 46 28.45 2.50 -28.79
CA GLU A 46 29.03 3.46 -27.83
C GLU A 46 28.06 4.59 -27.44
N ASP A 47 26.75 4.40 -27.65
CA ASP A 47 25.69 5.34 -27.23
C ASP A 47 25.24 5.01 -25.80
N HIS A 48 26.09 5.38 -24.85
CA HIS A 48 25.90 5.05 -23.44
C HIS A 48 24.68 5.75 -22.82
N GLU A 49 24.34 6.97 -23.30
CA GLU A 49 23.20 7.73 -22.79
C GLU A 49 21.87 7.06 -23.17
N THR A 50 21.70 6.65 -24.44
CA THR A 50 20.52 5.91 -24.87
C THR A 50 20.42 4.56 -24.16
N ALA A 51 21.54 3.87 -23.93
CA ALA A 51 21.55 2.63 -23.16
C ALA A 51 21.08 2.84 -21.72
N TYR A 52 21.54 3.90 -21.06
CA TYR A 52 21.14 4.27 -19.70
C TYR A 52 19.64 4.59 -19.59
N LEU A 53 19.11 5.45 -20.47
CA LEU A 53 17.70 5.80 -20.48
C LEU A 53 16.81 4.58 -20.73
N THR A 54 17.21 3.69 -21.65
CA THR A 54 16.48 2.45 -21.92
C THR A 54 16.49 1.50 -20.72
N ALA A 55 17.62 1.42 -20.01
CA ALA A 55 17.72 0.61 -18.80
C ALA A 55 16.88 1.18 -17.64
N GLN A 56 16.82 2.52 -17.49
CA GLN A 56 15.91 3.17 -16.53
C GLN A 56 14.44 2.87 -16.84
N GLU A 57 14.05 2.94 -18.12
CA GLU A 57 12.68 2.60 -18.53
C GLU A 57 12.34 1.15 -18.17
N ALA A 58 13.23 0.21 -18.49
CA ALA A 58 13.04 -1.21 -18.15
C ALA A 58 12.85 -1.44 -16.65
N VAL A 59 13.68 -0.83 -15.79
CA VAL A 59 13.56 -0.92 -14.32
C VAL A 59 12.31 -0.21 -13.80
N THR A 60 11.88 0.89 -14.43
CA THR A 60 10.63 1.56 -14.07
C THR A 60 9.42 0.66 -14.34
N LEU A 61 9.43 -0.07 -15.44
CA LEU A 61 8.35 -1.00 -15.81
C LEU A 61 8.37 -2.29 -14.97
N ASN A 62 9.55 -2.82 -14.68
CA ASN A 62 9.71 -4.00 -13.83
C ASN A 62 10.90 -3.83 -12.86
N PRO A 63 10.67 -3.24 -11.67
CA PRO A 63 11.74 -2.99 -10.70
C PRO A 63 12.34 -4.25 -10.07
N PHE A 64 11.69 -5.40 -10.24
CA PHE A 64 12.14 -6.70 -9.72
C PHE A 64 12.83 -7.58 -10.78
N ASP A 65 13.10 -7.06 -11.95
CA ASP A 65 13.84 -7.79 -12.96
C ASP A 65 15.36 -7.68 -12.68
N ILE A 66 16.00 -8.84 -12.42
CA ILE A 66 17.42 -8.90 -12.08
C ILE A 66 18.27 -8.42 -13.24
N GLU A 67 17.94 -8.83 -14.47
CA GLU A 67 18.70 -8.48 -15.67
C GLU A 67 18.57 -6.99 -15.99
N ALA A 68 17.35 -6.43 -15.88
CA ALA A 68 17.13 -5.00 -16.07
C ALA A 68 17.90 -4.15 -15.05
N ASN A 69 17.90 -4.55 -13.76
CA ASN A 69 18.68 -3.86 -12.73
C ASN A 69 20.19 -4.01 -12.98
N TYR A 70 20.67 -5.16 -13.42
CA TYR A 70 22.08 -5.34 -13.79
C TYR A 70 22.47 -4.48 -14.98
N ASN A 71 21.66 -4.42 -16.02
CA ASN A 71 21.86 -3.53 -17.16
C ASN A 71 21.86 -2.06 -16.75
N LEU A 72 20.94 -1.65 -15.87
CA LEU A 72 20.92 -0.28 -15.31
C LEU A 72 22.22 0.02 -14.54
N MET A 73 22.69 -0.90 -13.70
CA MET A 73 23.97 -0.73 -12.98
C MET A 73 25.13 -0.48 -13.95
N VAL A 74 25.23 -1.30 -15.01
CA VAL A 74 26.32 -1.17 -16.00
C VAL A 74 26.22 0.15 -16.75
N CYS A 75 25.05 0.49 -17.30
CA CYS A 75 24.85 1.72 -18.07
C CYS A 75 25.01 2.98 -17.22
N ALA A 76 24.50 2.97 -15.99
CA ALA A 76 24.65 4.09 -15.06
C ALA A 76 26.13 4.35 -14.66
N LYS A 77 26.95 3.30 -14.57
CA LYS A 77 28.40 3.48 -14.37
C LYS A 77 29.06 4.14 -15.57
N LEU A 78 28.70 3.73 -16.80
CA LEU A 78 29.27 4.28 -18.04
C LEU A 78 28.90 5.75 -18.26
N THR A 79 27.79 6.20 -17.69
CA THR A 79 27.27 7.58 -17.75
C THR A 79 27.51 8.37 -16.46
N GLU A 80 28.34 7.84 -15.55
CA GLU A 80 28.71 8.47 -14.27
C GLU A 80 27.54 8.71 -13.28
N HIS A 81 26.39 8.04 -13.47
CA HIS A 81 25.26 8.06 -12.55
C HIS A 81 25.47 7.04 -11.40
N TYR A 82 26.54 7.20 -10.63
CA TYR A 82 27.03 6.21 -9.66
C TYR A 82 26.04 5.87 -8.55
N ALA A 83 25.22 6.82 -8.12
CA ALA A 83 24.17 6.56 -7.11
C ALA A 83 23.09 5.59 -7.64
N ALA A 84 22.65 5.78 -8.89
CA ALA A 84 21.70 4.88 -9.56
C ALA A 84 22.34 3.50 -9.79
N ALA A 85 23.61 3.45 -10.18
CA ALA A 85 24.35 2.20 -10.32
C ALA A 85 24.40 1.41 -8.99
N TYR A 86 24.67 2.09 -7.88
CA TYR A 86 24.74 1.46 -6.57
C TYR A 86 23.38 0.95 -6.10
N GLN A 87 22.32 1.72 -6.29
CA GLN A 87 20.95 1.29 -5.94
C GLN A 87 20.53 0.06 -6.76
N ALA A 88 20.80 0.04 -8.06
CA ALA A 88 20.50 -1.10 -8.93
C ALA A 88 21.31 -2.35 -8.54
N LEU A 89 22.58 -2.19 -8.16
CA LEU A 89 23.41 -3.26 -7.64
C LEU A 89 22.83 -3.91 -6.36
N LEU A 90 22.43 -3.09 -5.39
CA LEU A 90 21.80 -3.61 -4.15
C LEU A 90 20.52 -4.38 -4.45
N MET A 91 19.71 -3.90 -5.42
CA MET A 91 18.50 -4.61 -5.84
C MET A 91 18.83 -5.98 -6.46
N VAL A 92 19.85 -6.08 -7.33
CA VAL A 92 20.30 -7.37 -7.87
C VAL A 92 20.72 -8.32 -6.76
N GLN A 93 21.54 -7.86 -5.81
CA GLN A 93 22.00 -8.67 -4.68
C GLN A 93 20.82 -9.14 -3.81
N PHE A 94 19.89 -8.26 -3.50
CA PHE A 94 18.70 -8.58 -2.73
C PHE A 94 17.84 -9.64 -3.42
N LEU A 95 17.51 -9.45 -4.70
CA LEU A 95 16.64 -10.37 -5.45
C LEU A 95 17.27 -11.77 -5.59
N GLN A 96 18.57 -11.84 -5.88
CA GLN A 96 19.27 -13.13 -5.94
C GLN A 96 19.28 -13.86 -4.59
N ALA A 97 19.51 -13.12 -3.50
CA ALA A 97 19.48 -13.69 -2.15
C ALA A 97 18.07 -14.13 -1.74
N ASN A 98 17.06 -13.27 -1.98
CA ASN A 98 15.68 -13.55 -1.63
C ASN A 98 15.11 -14.82 -2.28
N TYR A 99 15.47 -15.05 -3.55
CA TYR A 99 15.01 -16.23 -4.30
C TYR A 99 16.01 -17.37 -4.34
N SER A 100 17.16 -17.25 -3.66
CA SER A 100 18.23 -18.27 -3.67
C SER A 100 18.68 -18.66 -5.09
N ILE A 101 18.79 -17.68 -5.99
CA ILE A 101 19.24 -17.85 -7.37
C ILE A 101 20.54 -17.09 -7.61
N SER A 102 21.28 -17.47 -8.63
CA SER A 102 22.55 -16.83 -9.04
C SER A 102 22.55 -16.67 -10.57
N LEU A 103 21.87 -15.64 -11.07
CA LEU A 103 21.90 -15.28 -12.49
C LEU A 103 23.17 -14.50 -12.84
N ILE A 104 23.62 -13.65 -11.93
CA ILE A 104 24.85 -12.88 -12.02
C ILE A 104 25.81 -13.41 -10.96
N ASP A 105 27.09 -13.57 -11.32
CA ASP A 105 28.11 -14.07 -10.41
C ASP A 105 28.25 -13.12 -9.19
N ASN A 106 28.15 -13.68 -8.00
CA ASN A 106 28.23 -12.92 -6.75
C ASN A 106 29.59 -12.25 -6.54
N ASP A 107 30.67 -12.79 -7.09
CA ASP A 107 32.00 -12.17 -6.97
C ASP A 107 32.12 -10.95 -7.88
N ILE A 108 31.46 -10.98 -9.07
CA ILE A 108 31.31 -9.78 -9.90
C ILE A 108 30.53 -8.70 -9.15
N LEU A 109 29.40 -9.03 -8.53
CA LEU A 109 28.60 -8.07 -7.79
C LEU A 109 29.37 -7.47 -6.60
N LYS A 110 30.15 -8.25 -5.87
CA LYS A 110 31.03 -7.76 -4.79
C LYS A 110 32.09 -6.81 -5.30
N GLN A 111 32.73 -7.16 -6.42
CA GLN A 111 33.72 -6.29 -7.06
C GLN A 111 33.10 -4.95 -7.46
N GLN A 112 31.91 -4.95 -8.09
CA GLN A 112 31.20 -3.75 -8.48
C GLN A 112 30.83 -2.87 -7.26
N ALA A 113 30.42 -3.48 -6.15
CA ALA A 113 30.15 -2.77 -4.91
C ALA A 113 31.41 -2.07 -4.36
N GLN A 114 32.54 -2.77 -4.32
CA GLN A 114 33.83 -2.24 -3.87
C GLN A 114 34.32 -1.06 -4.73
N GLU A 115 34.17 -1.18 -6.06
CA GLU A 115 34.52 -0.11 -7.00
C GLU A 115 33.68 1.16 -6.72
N LEU A 116 32.36 1.05 -6.59
CA LEU A 116 31.47 2.18 -6.32
C LEU A 116 31.71 2.80 -4.95
N GLN A 117 31.95 1.99 -3.91
CA GLN A 117 32.32 2.47 -2.58
C GLN A 117 33.69 3.17 -2.58
N THR A 118 34.64 2.71 -3.38
CA THR A 118 35.95 3.37 -3.51
C THR A 118 35.79 4.74 -4.18
N LEU A 119 35.02 4.83 -5.26
CA LEU A 119 34.70 6.11 -5.91
C LEU A 119 34.04 7.12 -4.95
N ALA A 120 33.23 6.63 -4.02
CA ALA A 120 32.56 7.48 -3.03
C ALA A 120 33.55 8.12 -2.01
N LEU A 121 34.77 7.60 -1.86
CA LEU A 121 35.77 8.22 -1.00
C LEU A 121 36.27 9.57 -1.58
N ASP A 122 36.24 9.67 -2.91
CA ASP A 122 36.73 10.88 -3.63
C ASP A 122 35.59 11.85 -3.99
N ILE A 123 34.32 11.42 -3.90
CA ILE A 123 33.14 12.20 -4.28
C ILE A 123 32.19 12.34 -3.07
N PRO A 124 32.23 13.46 -2.31
CA PRO A 124 31.45 13.63 -1.08
C PRO A 124 29.93 13.44 -1.28
N GLN A 125 29.36 13.97 -2.38
CA GLN A 125 27.94 13.83 -2.69
C GLN A 125 27.54 12.36 -2.95
N LEU A 126 28.43 11.58 -3.54
CA LEU A 126 28.21 10.15 -3.74
C LEU A 126 28.25 9.39 -2.42
N LYS A 127 29.15 9.76 -1.52
CA LYS A 127 29.24 9.16 -0.17
C LYS A 127 27.93 9.34 0.60
N ASP A 128 27.37 10.55 0.58
CA ASP A 128 26.11 10.85 1.26
C ASP A 128 24.95 10.09 0.60
N ALA A 129 24.93 10.04 -0.73
CA ALA A 129 23.92 9.27 -1.48
C ALA A 129 24.00 7.77 -1.17
N ILE A 130 25.19 7.17 -1.17
CA ILE A 130 25.39 5.74 -0.82
C ILE A 130 24.93 5.47 0.61
N SER A 131 25.28 6.32 1.57
CA SER A 131 24.85 6.14 2.96
C SER A 131 23.32 6.18 3.09
N SER A 132 22.66 7.05 2.35
CA SER A 132 21.20 7.13 2.32
C SER A 132 20.58 5.89 1.64
N ILE A 133 21.17 5.42 0.54
CA ILE A 133 20.72 4.23 -0.18
C ILE A 133 20.88 2.98 0.70
N ASP A 134 22.04 2.82 1.36
CA ASP A 134 22.28 1.69 2.28
C ASP A 134 21.27 1.66 3.42
N TYR A 135 21.02 2.81 4.04
CA TYR A 135 20.03 2.91 5.11
C TYR A 135 18.62 2.52 4.63
N ASN A 136 18.17 3.10 3.51
CA ASN A 136 16.85 2.84 2.96
C ASN A 136 16.70 1.38 2.51
N HIS A 137 17.73 0.83 1.86
CA HIS A 137 17.73 -0.55 1.41
C HIS A 137 17.70 -1.53 2.58
N HIS A 138 18.55 -1.30 3.60
CA HIS A 138 18.56 -2.13 4.81
C HIS A 138 17.21 -2.08 5.51
N PHE A 139 16.59 -0.91 5.63
CA PHE A 139 15.28 -0.75 6.24
C PHE A 139 14.19 -1.47 5.43
N ALA A 140 14.21 -1.34 4.10
CA ALA A 140 13.21 -1.93 3.23
C ALA A 140 13.31 -3.46 3.10
N SER A 141 14.54 -4.00 3.17
CA SER A 141 14.83 -5.43 2.96
C SER A 141 14.78 -6.28 4.22
N GLN A 142 14.45 -5.71 5.37
CA GLN A 142 14.25 -6.49 6.60
C GLN A 142 12.97 -7.31 6.53
N ASP A 143 13.06 -8.54 7.04
CA ASP A 143 11.90 -9.40 7.23
C ASP A 143 10.81 -8.65 8.03
N PRO A 144 9.55 -8.61 7.55
CA PRO A 144 8.43 -7.98 8.26
C PRO A 144 8.31 -8.45 9.70
N PHE A 145 8.54 -9.73 9.96
CA PHE A 145 8.51 -10.27 11.33
C PHE A 145 9.72 -9.84 12.17
N LYS A 146 10.89 -9.65 11.55
CA LYS A 146 12.06 -9.05 12.23
C LYS A 146 11.90 -7.56 12.49
N GLN A 147 11.31 -6.83 11.58
CA GLN A 147 10.97 -5.41 11.80
C GLN A 147 9.95 -5.26 12.93
N CYS A 148 9.05 -6.21 13.07
CA CYS A 148 8.17 -6.29 14.21
C CYS A 148 8.93 -6.58 15.52
N GLN A 149 10.08 -7.22 15.51
CA GLN A 149 10.94 -7.46 16.68
C GLN A 149 11.76 -6.22 17.06
N ASP A 150 12.11 -5.38 16.09
CA ASP A 150 12.77 -4.09 16.33
C ASP A 150 11.71 -3.01 16.47
N SER A 151 11.41 -2.60 17.71
CA SER A 151 10.47 -1.52 18.00
C SER A 151 10.74 -0.32 17.11
N LEU A 152 9.70 0.20 16.46
CA LEU A 152 9.76 1.47 15.75
C LEU A 152 9.79 2.67 16.70
N CYS A 153 9.44 2.47 17.98
CA CYS A 153 9.42 3.53 18.98
C CYS A 153 10.78 4.17 19.20
N GLY A 154 10.78 5.49 19.29
CA GLY A 154 11.96 6.28 19.55
C GLY A 154 12.94 6.36 18.39
N LYS A 155 12.47 6.15 17.15
CA LYS A 155 13.32 6.17 15.95
C LYS A 155 13.02 7.35 15.03
N LEU A 156 14.10 7.99 14.57
CA LEU A 156 14.07 8.89 13.43
C LEU A 156 14.19 8.06 12.16
N LEU A 157 13.20 8.15 11.28
CA LEU A 157 13.08 7.37 10.06
C LEU A 157 13.20 8.27 8.85
N GLN A 158 13.98 7.86 7.86
CA GLN A 158 14.04 8.52 6.55
C GLN A 158 13.29 7.64 5.55
N LEU A 159 12.05 7.98 5.25
CA LEU A 159 11.21 7.20 4.32
C LEU A 159 11.41 7.62 2.85
N ARG A 160 11.91 8.86 2.63
CA ARG A 160 12.24 9.43 1.31
C ARG A 160 13.46 10.32 1.42
N HIS A 161 14.07 10.65 0.28
CA HIS A 161 15.18 11.59 0.22
C HIS A 161 14.75 12.95 0.81
N ASN A 162 15.45 13.39 1.86
CA ASN A 162 15.18 14.62 2.63
C ASN A 162 13.84 14.67 3.40
N GLU A 163 13.09 13.58 3.48
CA GLU A 163 11.90 13.50 4.31
C GLU A 163 12.13 12.60 5.52
N PHE A 164 12.04 13.21 6.69
CA PHE A 164 12.25 12.52 7.96
C PHE A 164 10.94 12.43 8.73
N TYR A 165 10.75 11.32 9.39
CA TYR A 165 9.63 11.05 10.29
C TYR A 165 10.15 10.59 11.62
N TYR A 166 9.49 11.00 12.69
CA TYR A 166 9.75 10.43 14.01
C TYR A 166 8.64 9.48 14.40
N SER A 167 9.01 8.29 14.82
CA SER A 167 8.10 7.29 15.36
C SER A 167 8.28 7.21 16.87
N GLY A 168 7.24 7.49 17.63
CA GLY A 168 7.28 7.49 19.07
C GLY A 168 5.93 7.21 19.71
N LEU A 169 5.91 7.28 21.04
CA LEU A 169 4.70 7.18 21.84
C LEU A 169 4.22 8.60 22.17
N ALA A 170 2.99 8.94 21.88
CA ALA A 170 2.38 10.16 22.39
C ALA A 170 2.13 10.00 23.90
N ASP A 171 2.21 11.09 24.64
CA ASP A 171 2.19 11.09 26.13
C ASP A 171 0.99 10.36 26.75
N ASN A 172 -0.14 10.36 26.09
CA ASN A 172 -1.37 9.73 26.57
C ASN A 172 -1.55 8.27 26.18
N GLN A 173 -0.62 7.68 25.42
CA GLN A 173 -0.75 6.31 24.93
C GLN A 173 -0.27 5.26 25.91
N TYR A 174 0.59 5.65 26.87
CA TYR A 174 1.08 4.75 27.93
C TYR A 174 1.12 5.47 29.27
N ASP A 175 0.64 4.77 30.29
CA ASP A 175 0.79 5.23 31.67
C ASP A 175 2.28 5.41 31.98
N ALA A 176 2.65 6.49 32.68
CA ALA A 176 4.01 6.88 33.02
C ALA A 176 4.80 5.78 33.77
N TYR A 177 4.11 4.77 34.30
CA TYR A 177 4.70 3.61 34.97
C TYR A 177 5.16 2.49 34.03
N PHE A 178 4.78 2.53 32.74
CA PHE A 178 5.22 1.56 31.75
C PHE A 178 6.39 2.11 30.93
N HIS A 179 7.58 1.93 31.46
CA HIS A 179 8.78 2.20 30.67
C HIS A 179 8.95 1.11 29.60
N PRO A 180 9.19 1.46 28.32
CA PRO A 180 9.37 0.48 27.23
C PRO A 180 10.41 -0.60 27.49
N SER A 181 11.42 -0.33 28.34
CA SER A 181 12.41 -1.33 28.76
C SER A 181 11.83 -2.51 29.56
N PHE A 182 10.61 -2.40 30.08
CA PHE A 182 9.91 -3.52 30.75
C PHE A 182 9.05 -4.35 29.80
N ILE A 183 8.81 -3.86 28.58
CA ILE A 183 8.13 -4.63 27.54
C ILE A 183 9.19 -5.57 26.96
N LYS A 184 9.19 -6.83 27.40
CA LYS A 184 10.12 -7.85 26.88
C LYS A 184 9.93 -8.13 25.40
N ASP A 185 8.84 -7.64 24.79
CA ASP A 185 8.50 -7.80 23.41
C ASP A 185 8.01 -6.47 22.84
N PRO A 186 8.91 -5.62 22.34
CA PRO A 186 8.58 -4.30 21.78
C PRO A 186 7.74 -4.37 20.48
N VAL A 187 7.54 -5.56 19.94
CA VAL A 187 6.74 -5.88 18.74
C VAL A 187 5.32 -5.32 18.80
N HIS A 188 4.77 -5.18 20.00
CA HIS A 188 3.36 -4.81 20.16
C HIS A 188 3.15 -3.36 20.60
N ALA A 189 4.18 -2.54 20.61
CA ALA A 189 4.01 -1.13 20.94
C ALA A 189 3.26 -0.38 19.85
N LYS A 190 2.15 0.26 20.23
CA LYS A 190 1.44 1.20 19.38
C LYS A 190 2.27 2.48 19.25
N CYS A 191 2.70 2.78 18.04
CA CYS A 191 3.49 3.95 17.72
C CYS A 191 2.64 4.96 16.98
N GLU A 192 3.03 6.22 17.09
CA GLU A 192 2.50 7.29 16.26
C GLU A 192 3.65 7.96 15.52
N LEU A 193 3.46 8.19 14.21
CA LEU A 193 4.45 8.82 13.35
C LEU A 193 3.99 10.22 12.98
N PHE A 194 4.94 11.16 13.00
CA PHE A 194 4.74 12.49 12.48
C PHE A 194 5.90 12.90 11.56
N HIS A 195 5.62 13.77 10.61
CA HIS A 195 6.61 14.34 9.72
C HIS A 195 7.51 15.32 10.48
N VAL A 196 8.82 15.17 10.38
CA VAL A 196 9.81 16.07 11.01
C VAL A 196 9.99 17.30 10.13
N ASP A 197 9.66 18.46 10.67
CA ASP A 197 9.91 19.74 10.00
C ASP A 197 11.34 20.22 10.27
N LYS A 198 11.77 20.25 11.56
CA LYS A 198 13.12 20.70 11.94
C LYS A 198 13.64 19.98 13.18
N ILE A 199 14.97 19.85 13.23
CA ILE A 199 15.74 19.49 14.42
C ILE A 199 16.54 20.71 14.83
N THR A 200 16.15 21.38 15.91
CA THR A 200 16.70 22.67 16.33
C THR A 200 16.42 22.93 17.81
N ASP A 201 17.09 23.91 18.38
CA ASP A 201 16.83 24.43 19.72
C ASP A 201 15.85 25.63 19.75
N SER A 202 15.41 26.11 18.57
CA SER A 202 14.45 27.20 18.45
C SER A 202 13.54 26.99 17.25
N TYR A 203 12.22 27.04 17.45
CA TYR A 203 11.21 26.84 16.42
C TYR A 203 10.20 27.97 16.38
N ASP A 204 10.10 28.63 15.22
CA ASP A 204 9.10 29.68 14.97
C ASP A 204 7.88 29.09 14.26
N VAL A 205 6.72 29.12 14.93
CA VAL A 205 5.45 28.70 14.32
C VAL A 205 4.96 29.77 13.34
N PRO A 206 4.72 29.44 12.06
CA PRO A 206 4.26 30.41 11.08
C PRO A 206 2.96 31.09 11.51
N LYS A 207 2.95 32.42 11.47
CA LYS A 207 1.79 33.24 11.91
C LYS A 207 0.51 32.93 11.10
N SER A 208 0.67 32.51 9.86
CA SER A 208 -0.44 32.19 8.94
C SER A 208 -1.25 30.95 9.36
N LEU A 209 -0.67 30.05 10.16
CA LEU A 209 -1.31 28.80 10.54
C LEU A 209 -2.39 28.94 11.62
N GLY A 210 -2.45 30.07 12.33
CA GLY A 210 -3.39 30.22 13.45
C GLY A 210 -3.05 29.27 14.59
N LYS A 211 -4.07 28.64 15.17
CA LYS A 211 -3.88 27.66 16.26
C LYS A 211 -3.53 26.29 15.68
N VAL A 212 -2.42 25.73 16.15
CA VAL A 212 -1.91 24.43 15.68
C VAL A 212 -1.60 23.50 16.84
N LEU A 213 -1.56 22.22 16.53
CA LEU A 213 -1.00 21.17 17.36
C LEU A 213 0.40 20.84 16.83
N LEU A 214 1.42 21.10 17.63
CA LEU A 214 2.82 20.89 17.26
C LEU A 214 3.36 19.65 17.95
N PRO A 215 3.78 18.59 17.20
CA PRO A 215 4.50 17.45 17.79
C PRO A 215 5.93 17.87 18.17
N VAL A 216 6.36 17.52 19.38
CA VAL A 216 7.73 17.84 19.86
C VAL A 216 8.31 16.64 20.59
N CYS A 217 9.47 16.17 20.14
CA CYS A 217 10.28 15.19 20.86
C CYS A 217 11.54 15.87 21.42
N LEU A 218 11.62 15.96 22.74
CA LEU A 218 12.70 16.68 23.43
C LEU A 218 13.94 15.81 23.65
N ASN A 219 13.79 14.50 23.74
CA ASN A 219 14.88 13.57 24.02
C ASN A 219 14.94 12.45 22.97
N TYR A 220 15.45 12.78 21.78
CA TYR A 220 15.64 11.80 20.71
C TYR A 220 17.05 11.19 20.70
N ASP A 221 18.03 11.85 21.37
CA ASP A 221 19.42 11.44 21.43
C ASP A 221 19.75 10.85 22.80
N ALA A 222 20.16 9.58 22.82
CA ALA A 222 20.52 8.84 24.04
C ALA A 222 21.75 9.39 24.78
N SER A 223 22.56 10.22 24.13
CA SER A 223 23.74 10.85 24.73
C SER A 223 23.38 12.02 25.64
N GLN A 224 22.15 12.54 25.53
CA GLN A 224 21.68 13.67 26.32
C GLN A 224 21.10 13.17 27.64
N LYS A 225 21.58 13.73 28.75
CA LYS A 225 21.12 13.37 30.09
C LYS A 225 19.71 13.88 30.36
N GLU A 226 18.95 13.17 31.17
CA GLU A 226 17.55 13.39 31.53
C GLU A 226 17.19 14.74 32.18
N ASP A 227 18.11 15.70 32.25
CA ASP A 227 17.94 16.92 33.02
C ASP A 227 17.18 18.02 32.24
N ASN A 228 15.91 18.15 32.59
CA ASN A 228 15.13 19.41 32.53
C ASN A 228 15.13 20.15 31.18
N TYR A 229 14.39 19.62 30.21
CA TYR A 229 14.09 20.39 29.00
C TYR A 229 13.11 21.51 29.35
N ILE A 230 13.52 22.74 29.07
CA ILE A 230 12.72 23.94 29.32
C ILE A 230 12.17 24.39 27.96
N LEU A 231 10.83 24.41 27.84
CA LEU A 231 10.16 25.08 26.74
C LEU A 231 9.90 26.53 27.14
N ASP A 232 10.56 27.46 26.46
CA ASP A 232 10.30 28.88 26.60
C ASP A 232 9.37 29.36 25.46
N LEU A 233 8.20 29.85 25.83
CA LEU A 233 7.26 30.46 24.93
C LEU A 233 7.49 31.96 24.94
N SER A 234 8.10 32.53 23.90
CA SER A 234 8.52 33.93 23.79
C SER A 234 7.42 34.97 24.07
N ARG A 235 6.15 34.63 23.96
CA ARG A 235 5.01 35.53 24.24
C ARG A 235 4.52 35.51 25.67
N SER A 236 4.82 34.48 26.43
CA SER A 236 4.27 34.32 27.79
C SER A 236 5.33 34.41 28.87
N SER A 237 6.60 34.42 28.54
CA SER A 237 7.73 34.28 29.46
C SER A 237 7.55 33.10 30.45
N LYS A 238 6.82 32.07 30.03
CA LYS A 238 6.55 30.89 30.84
C LYS A 238 7.50 29.79 30.47
N ILE A 239 8.09 29.21 31.46
CA ILE A 239 8.94 28.02 31.37
C ILE A 239 8.07 26.82 31.72
N PHE A 240 8.04 25.86 30.83
CA PHE A 240 7.35 24.60 31.02
C PHE A 240 8.38 23.49 31.20
N TYR A 241 8.25 22.73 32.27
CA TYR A 241 9.00 21.50 32.44
C TYR A 241 8.18 20.38 31.85
N MET A 242 8.77 19.62 30.94
CA MET A 242 8.12 18.45 30.35
C MET A 242 8.87 17.21 30.82
N GLU A 243 8.12 16.19 31.21
CA GLU A 243 8.66 14.88 31.41
C GLU A 243 9.12 14.30 30.06
N THR A 244 10.36 13.86 29.98
CA THR A 244 10.96 13.41 28.73
C THR A 244 11.36 11.96 28.84
N ALA A 245 10.96 11.15 27.87
CA ALA A 245 11.47 9.82 27.64
C ALA A 245 11.94 9.70 26.20
N ARG A 246 12.93 8.90 25.94
CA ARG A 246 13.54 8.72 24.61
C ARG A 246 12.55 8.33 23.54
N GLU A 247 11.55 7.53 23.91
CA GLU A 247 10.55 6.97 23.00
C GLU A 247 9.29 7.82 22.91
N LYS A 248 9.22 8.94 23.66
CA LYS A 248 8.01 9.78 23.75
C LYS A 248 8.17 11.12 23.08
N TYR A 249 7.05 11.65 22.66
CA TYR A 249 6.90 13.04 22.21
C TYR A 249 5.57 13.59 22.74
N SER A 250 5.45 14.90 22.73
CA SER A 250 4.25 15.61 23.18
C SER A 250 3.63 16.43 22.08
N TYR A 251 2.32 16.57 22.13
CA TYR A 251 1.58 17.52 21.31
C TYR A 251 1.37 18.84 22.06
N LEU A 252 1.88 19.93 21.50
CA LEU A 252 1.74 21.27 22.09
C LEU A 252 0.73 22.09 21.30
N PRO A 253 -0.41 22.53 21.91
CA PRO A 253 -1.32 23.48 21.29
C PRO A 253 -0.71 24.89 21.34
N ILE A 254 -0.43 25.47 20.18
CA ILE A 254 0.31 26.74 20.07
C ILE A 254 -0.35 27.67 19.06
N GLU A 255 -0.29 28.96 19.37
CA GLU A 255 -0.74 30.02 18.45
C GLU A 255 0.35 30.36 17.43
N GLY A 256 -0.03 30.55 16.18
CA GLY A 256 0.89 30.99 15.12
C GLY A 256 1.59 32.31 15.45
N GLY A 257 2.88 32.37 15.14
CA GLY A 257 3.76 33.49 15.47
C GLY A 257 4.38 33.41 16.87
N ALA A 258 4.21 32.28 17.60
CA ALA A 258 5.00 31.99 18.79
C ALA A 258 6.34 31.36 18.40
N THR A 259 7.38 31.63 19.21
CA THR A 259 8.68 30.97 19.13
C THR A 259 8.83 30.03 20.33
N LEU A 260 9.19 28.78 20.07
CA LEU A 260 9.54 27.81 21.09
C LEU A 260 11.05 27.68 21.17
N ARG A 261 11.59 27.62 22.39
CA ARG A 261 13.02 27.41 22.64
C ARG A 261 13.19 26.23 23.59
N THR A 262 14.18 25.41 23.27
CA THR A 262 14.58 24.25 24.06
C THR A 262 16.03 24.41 24.48
N GLY A 263 16.44 23.80 25.59
CA GLY A 263 17.83 23.88 26.07
C GLY A 263 18.85 23.14 25.18
N TYR A 264 18.35 22.20 24.36
CA TYR A 264 19.09 21.39 23.40
C TYR A 264 18.27 21.21 22.13
N PRO A 265 18.91 20.82 21.00
CA PRO A 265 18.16 20.51 19.78
C PRO A 265 17.07 19.46 20.05
N ALA A 266 15.85 19.74 19.61
CA ALA A 266 14.69 18.88 19.70
C ALA A 266 14.13 18.59 18.29
N ILE A 267 13.39 17.50 18.14
CA ILE A 267 12.65 17.24 16.92
C ILE A 267 11.33 17.98 16.99
N PHE A 268 11.07 18.88 16.06
CA PHE A 268 9.80 19.54 15.85
C PHE A 268 9.12 18.93 14.61
N GLY A 269 7.89 18.48 14.80
CA GLY A 269 7.06 17.99 13.70
C GLY A 269 6.39 19.11 12.92
N THR A 270 5.84 18.77 11.75
CA THR A 270 5.01 19.69 10.98
C THR A 270 3.78 20.06 11.81
N PRO A 271 3.49 21.38 11.98
CA PRO A 271 2.33 21.82 12.74
C PRO A 271 1.02 21.38 12.09
N ILE A 272 0.14 20.74 12.83
CA ILE A 272 -1.17 20.28 12.35
C ILE A 272 -2.23 21.34 12.75
N PRO A 273 -3.02 21.89 11.81
CA PRO A 273 -4.06 22.87 12.13
C PRO A 273 -5.09 22.30 13.12
N LEU A 274 -5.44 23.06 14.17
CA LEU A 274 -6.56 22.77 15.07
C LEU A 274 -7.84 23.50 14.68
N GLU A 275 -7.70 24.54 13.85
CA GLU A 275 -8.81 25.34 13.35
C GLU A 275 -8.53 25.78 11.91
N GLN A 276 -9.53 25.67 11.04
CA GLN A 276 -9.47 26.13 9.66
C GLN A 276 -10.56 27.19 9.43
N LYS A 277 -10.16 28.36 8.92
CA LYS A 277 -11.08 29.50 8.73
C LYS A 277 -12.04 29.31 7.56
N ASP A 278 -11.66 28.52 6.58
CA ASP A 278 -12.45 28.27 5.37
C ASP A 278 -12.58 26.77 5.09
N CYS A 279 -13.70 26.22 5.51
CA CYS A 279 -14.13 24.86 5.18
C CYS A 279 -15.42 24.86 4.34
N SER A 280 -15.87 26.03 3.84
CA SER A 280 -17.20 26.20 3.25
C SER A 280 -17.43 25.35 1.99
N ASN A 281 -16.38 25.07 1.22
CA ASN A 281 -16.44 24.30 -0.04
C ASN A 281 -15.90 22.87 0.11
N ARG A 282 -15.62 22.42 1.33
CA ARG A 282 -15.07 21.08 1.60
C ARG A 282 -16.01 20.28 2.50
N LYS A 283 -15.95 18.96 2.38
CA LYS A 283 -16.59 18.08 3.37
C LYS A 283 -15.85 18.21 4.70
N LYS A 284 -16.59 18.21 5.82
CA LYS A 284 -15.96 18.22 7.14
C LYS A 284 -15.20 16.95 7.44
N LEU A 285 -15.73 15.82 6.96
CA LEU A 285 -15.11 14.52 7.15
C LEU A 285 -15.23 13.68 5.89
N VAL A 286 -14.11 13.11 5.44
CA VAL A 286 -14.04 11.99 4.51
C VAL A 286 -13.38 10.83 5.26
N LEU A 287 -14.13 9.74 5.46
CA LEU A 287 -13.69 8.59 6.24
C LEU A 287 -13.72 7.33 5.38
N SER A 288 -12.57 6.71 5.22
CA SER A 288 -12.37 5.43 4.53
C SER A 288 -12.24 4.30 5.55
N ILE A 289 -13.23 3.42 5.64
CA ILE A 289 -13.24 2.27 6.54
C ILE A 289 -12.81 1.03 5.74
N PHE A 290 -11.55 0.67 5.83
CA PHE A 290 -10.99 -0.53 5.23
C PHE A 290 -11.11 -1.72 6.19
N ILE A 291 -11.78 -2.79 5.75
CA ILE A 291 -11.90 -4.05 6.48
C ILE A 291 -11.16 -5.13 5.69
N ASP A 292 -10.04 -5.59 6.21
CA ASP A 292 -9.21 -6.63 5.60
C ASP A 292 -9.95 -7.97 5.55
N SER A 293 -9.93 -8.64 4.40
CA SER A 293 -10.52 -9.97 4.19
C SER A 293 -12.03 -10.06 4.43
N PHE A 294 -12.79 -9.01 4.10
CA PHE A 294 -14.24 -9.03 4.27
C PHE A 294 -14.94 -9.78 3.13
N ASN A 295 -15.40 -11.00 3.41
CA ASN A 295 -16.12 -11.84 2.47
C ASN A 295 -17.55 -11.34 2.26
N TYR A 296 -17.73 -10.47 1.26
CA TYR A 296 -19.03 -9.88 0.93
C TYR A 296 -20.01 -10.89 0.32
N TYR A 297 -19.50 -11.92 -0.35
CA TYR A 297 -20.31 -13.00 -0.90
C TYR A 297 -21.10 -13.70 0.21
N LEU A 298 -20.47 -14.06 1.33
CA LEU A 298 -21.14 -14.62 2.50
C LEU A 298 -22.23 -13.68 3.04
N VAL A 299 -21.94 -12.37 3.09
CA VAL A 299 -22.89 -11.38 3.61
C VAL A 299 -24.10 -11.24 2.69
N LYS A 300 -23.92 -11.30 1.37
CA LYS A 300 -25.04 -11.33 0.40
C LYS A 300 -25.87 -12.60 0.54
N GLU A 301 -25.23 -13.75 0.72
CA GLU A 301 -25.91 -15.06 0.88
C GLU A 301 -26.78 -15.11 2.14
N MET A 302 -26.27 -14.62 3.27
CA MET A 302 -26.95 -14.72 4.57
C MET A 302 -27.84 -13.52 4.91
N GLY A 303 -27.77 -12.44 4.14
CA GLY A 303 -28.43 -11.17 4.41
C GLY A 303 -27.62 -10.26 5.30
N MET A 304 -27.30 -9.07 4.78
CA MET A 304 -26.49 -8.07 5.51
C MET A 304 -27.21 -7.60 6.79
N GLU A 305 -28.51 -7.42 6.75
CA GLU A 305 -29.34 -7.04 7.88
C GLU A 305 -29.31 -8.06 9.03
N THR A 306 -28.94 -9.31 8.72
CA THR A 306 -28.83 -10.40 9.71
C THR A 306 -27.42 -10.49 10.30
N LEU A 307 -26.40 -10.33 9.46
CA LEU A 307 -24.99 -10.46 9.88
C LEU A 307 -24.40 -9.18 10.43
N MET A 308 -24.74 -8.03 9.83
CA MET A 308 -24.21 -6.72 10.14
C MET A 308 -25.33 -5.67 10.23
N PRO A 309 -26.26 -5.80 11.20
CA PRO A 309 -27.42 -4.92 11.29
C PRO A 309 -27.08 -3.44 11.50
N GLU A 310 -25.98 -3.12 12.22
CA GLU A 310 -25.56 -1.74 12.45
C GLU A 310 -25.02 -1.10 11.16
N THR A 311 -24.18 -1.84 10.42
CA THR A 311 -23.64 -1.41 9.13
C THR A 311 -24.76 -1.28 8.08
N TYR A 312 -25.67 -2.25 8.01
CA TYR A 312 -26.82 -2.17 7.11
C TYR A 312 -27.68 -0.93 7.39
N ARG A 313 -28.07 -0.71 8.67
CA ARG A 313 -28.87 0.44 9.09
C ARG A 313 -28.19 1.77 8.75
N TYR A 314 -26.87 1.83 8.84
CA TYR A 314 -26.12 3.04 8.53
C TYR A 314 -26.06 3.30 7.02
N PHE A 315 -25.68 2.31 6.22
CA PHE A 315 -25.43 2.49 4.78
C PHE A 315 -26.66 2.34 3.89
N GLN A 316 -27.81 1.85 4.39
CA GLN A 316 -29.06 1.90 3.62
C GLN A 316 -29.50 3.33 3.27
N GLU A 317 -28.99 4.34 3.99
CA GLU A 317 -29.19 5.76 3.70
C GLU A 317 -28.17 6.33 2.67
N GLY A 318 -27.41 5.48 2.00
CA GLY A 318 -26.44 5.80 0.99
C GLY A 318 -26.49 4.88 -0.21
N VAL A 319 -25.37 4.60 -0.84
CA VAL A 319 -25.23 3.65 -1.94
C VAL A 319 -24.53 2.38 -1.48
N ILE A 320 -25.12 1.21 -1.85
CA ILE A 320 -24.53 -0.10 -1.65
C ILE A 320 -24.24 -0.71 -3.02
N CYS A 321 -22.96 -0.94 -3.34
CA CYS A 321 -22.54 -1.47 -4.62
C CYS A 321 -22.47 -3.01 -4.58
N ASN A 322 -23.26 -3.67 -5.43
CA ASN A 322 -23.32 -5.14 -5.47
C ASN A 322 -22.20 -5.77 -6.32
N GLN A 323 -21.71 -5.04 -7.31
CA GLN A 323 -20.72 -5.52 -8.28
C GLN A 323 -19.44 -4.68 -8.21
N TYR A 324 -18.79 -4.73 -7.06
CA TYR A 324 -17.50 -4.10 -6.82
C TYR A 324 -16.42 -5.17 -6.65
N TYR A 325 -15.36 -5.07 -7.45
CA TYR A 325 -14.34 -6.11 -7.52
C TYR A 325 -12.96 -5.58 -7.12
N SER A 326 -12.26 -6.37 -6.31
CA SER A 326 -10.86 -6.12 -6.00
C SER A 326 -9.95 -6.45 -7.18
N GLY A 327 -8.87 -5.67 -7.35
CA GLY A 327 -7.84 -5.90 -8.35
C GLY A 327 -6.91 -7.08 -8.05
N SER A 328 -6.90 -7.60 -6.81
CA SER A 328 -6.07 -8.73 -6.41
C SER A 328 -6.64 -9.47 -5.21
N GLU A 329 -6.14 -10.70 -4.97
CA GLU A 329 -6.60 -11.60 -3.92
C GLU A 329 -5.90 -11.42 -2.57
N TRP A 330 -4.95 -10.48 -2.46
CA TRP A 330 -4.23 -10.21 -1.22
C TRP A 330 -3.93 -8.72 -1.02
N THR A 331 -3.66 -8.33 0.21
CA THR A 331 -3.69 -6.94 0.66
C THR A 331 -2.67 -6.05 -0.02
N LEU A 332 -1.42 -6.51 -0.17
CA LEU A 332 -0.31 -5.67 -0.64
C LEU A 332 -0.58 -5.02 -2.02
N PRO A 333 -0.91 -5.77 -3.09
CA PRO A 333 -1.26 -5.17 -4.37
C PRO A 333 -2.65 -4.53 -4.37
N SER A 334 -3.62 -5.11 -3.64
CA SER A 334 -4.97 -4.58 -3.62
C SER A 334 -5.00 -3.16 -3.10
N ILE A 335 -4.47 -2.90 -1.91
CA ILE A 335 -4.53 -1.55 -1.30
C ILE A 335 -3.70 -0.54 -2.09
N ALA A 336 -2.59 -0.95 -2.70
CA ALA A 336 -1.87 -0.08 -3.62
C ALA A 336 -2.73 0.33 -4.84
N THR A 337 -3.59 -0.58 -5.35
CA THR A 337 -4.58 -0.25 -6.39
C THR A 337 -5.56 0.83 -5.91
N TYR A 338 -6.10 0.70 -4.70
CA TYR A 338 -6.98 1.71 -4.10
C TYR A 338 -6.32 3.08 -3.99
N TRP A 339 -5.04 3.12 -3.60
CA TRP A 339 -4.32 4.36 -3.32
C TRP A 339 -3.82 5.07 -4.58
N THR A 340 -3.53 4.33 -5.65
CA THR A 340 -2.93 4.88 -6.88
C THR A 340 -3.90 4.98 -8.04
N GLY A 341 -5.02 4.22 -8.01
CA GLY A 341 -5.88 4.04 -9.17
C GLY A 341 -5.24 3.22 -10.30
N LYS A 342 -4.21 2.40 -9.99
CA LYS A 342 -3.49 1.55 -10.95
C LYS A 342 -3.66 0.08 -10.62
N HIS A 343 -3.69 -0.77 -11.65
CA HIS A 343 -3.63 -2.22 -11.46
C HIS A 343 -2.29 -2.68 -10.93
N SER A 344 -2.26 -3.85 -10.30
CA SER A 344 -1.07 -4.38 -9.63
C SER A 344 0.14 -4.56 -10.56
N GLY A 345 -0.08 -4.87 -11.83
CA GLY A 345 0.97 -4.90 -12.86
C GLY A 345 1.57 -3.52 -13.20
N HIS A 346 0.85 -2.42 -12.93
CA HIS A 346 1.30 -1.07 -13.24
C HIS A 346 1.94 -0.37 -12.04
N HIS A 347 1.41 -0.55 -10.82
CA HIS A 347 2.05 0.05 -9.62
C HIS A 347 3.18 -0.81 -9.05
N MET A 348 3.27 -2.08 -9.40
CA MET A 348 4.34 -3.04 -9.03
C MET A 348 4.60 -3.21 -7.53
N ASN A 349 3.64 -2.90 -6.65
CA ASN A 349 3.75 -3.17 -5.21
C ASN A 349 3.39 -4.65 -4.95
N LEU A 350 4.33 -5.55 -5.28
CA LEU A 350 4.14 -7.00 -5.35
C LEU A 350 5.13 -7.78 -4.47
N MET A 351 6.14 -7.11 -3.90
CA MET A 351 7.21 -7.77 -3.17
C MET A 351 6.98 -7.69 -1.66
N GLU A 352 6.61 -8.80 -1.04
CA GLU A 352 6.32 -8.86 0.39
C GLU A 352 7.55 -8.58 1.25
N ASN A 353 8.71 -9.09 0.83
CA ASN A 353 9.96 -8.97 1.58
C ASN A 353 10.77 -7.71 1.28
N TYR A 354 10.27 -6.82 0.42
CA TYR A 354 10.91 -5.56 0.12
C TYR A 354 9.91 -4.40 0.22
N ARG A 355 10.03 -3.61 1.26
CA ARG A 355 9.09 -2.56 1.63
C ARG A 355 9.64 -1.20 1.26
N PHE A 356 9.71 -0.94 -0.03
CA PHE A 356 10.08 0.36 -0.57
C PHE A 356 8.88 1.06 -1.20
N ASP A 357 8.92 2.37 -1.32
CA ASP A 357 7.83 3.13 -1.96
C ASP A 357 7.81 2.90 -3.47
N PHE A 358 7.22 1.78 -3.90
CA PHE A 358 7.04 1.46 -5.32
C PHE A 358 5.97 2.33 -6.00
N MET A 359 5.18 3.06 -5.21
CA MET A 359 4.17 3.98 -5.71
C MET A 359 4.71 5.42 -5.90
N LYS A 360 6.03 5.62 -5.78
CA LYS A 360 6.70 6.94 -5.76
C LYS A 360 6.33 7.84 -6.94
N ASP A 361 6.09 7.28 -8.12
CA ASP A 361 5.79 8.00 -9.36
C ASP A 361 4.29 8.24 -9.58
N SER A 362 3.46 7.92 -8.58
CA SER A 362 2.01 8.12 -8.61
C SER A 362 1.59 9.07 -7.51
N LYS A 363 0.64 9.97 -7.79
CA LYS A 363 -0.04 10.71 -6.73
C LYS A 363 -0.99 9.75 -6.02
N VAL A 364 -0.87 9.65 -4.69
CA VAL A 364 -1.66 8.69 -3.90
C VAL A 364 -2.88 9.35 -3.26
N LEU A 365 -3.86 8.54 -2.90
CA LEU A 365 -5.15 8.95 -2.34
C LEU A 365 -5.03 10.04 -1.26
N ALA A 366 -4.20 9.83 -0.25
CA ALA A 366 -4.08 10.80 0.85
C ALA A 366 -3.47 12.14 0.41
N GLU A 367 -2.58 12.14 -0.59
CA GLU A 367 -2.02 13.37 -1.14
C GLU A 367 -3.08 14.25 -1.83
N TYR A 368 -4.10 13.67 -2.46
CA TYR A 368 -5.21 14.45 -3.02
C TYR A 368 -5.95 15.23 -1.94
N PHE A 369 -6.20 14.61 -0.80
CA PHE A 369 -6.89 15.26 0.32
C PHE A 369 -6.00 16.24 1.06
N HIS A 370 -4.74 15.88 1.32
CA HIS A 370 -3.77 16.76 1.96
C HIS A 370 -3.57 18.06 1.15
N ASP A 371 -3.35 17.94 -0.18
CA ASP A 371 -3.19 19.09 -1.08
C ASP A 371 -4.45 19.95 -1.16
N ALA A 372 -5.64 19.35 -1.00
CA ALA A 372 -6.90 20.06 -0.88
C ALA A 372 -7.09 20.72 0.49
N GLY A 373 -6.14 20.59 1.41
CA GLY A 373 -6.11 21.23 2.72
C GLY A 373 -6.91 20.50 3.80
N TYR A 374 -7.10 19.19 3.68
CA TYR A 374 -7.62 18.36 4.77
C TYR A 374 -6.51 18.05 5.77
N VAL A 375 -6.86 17.96 7.05
CA VAL A 375 -6.03 17.27 8.04
C VAL A 375 -6.19 15.79 7.83
N THR A 376 -5.08 15.10 7.61
CA THR A 376 -5.09 13.70 7.16
C THR A 376 -4.57 12.76 8.25
N ALA A 377 -5.26 11.63 8.43
CA ALA A 377 -4.82 10.62 9.39
C ALA A 377 -5.00 9.21 8.85
N LYS A 378 -4.09 8.32 9.26
CA LYS A 378 -4.20 6.89 9.07
C LYS A 378 -4.12 6.20 10.43
N ILE A 379 -5.08 5.32 10.72
CA ILE A 379 -5.21 4.64 12.02
C ILE A 379 -5.41 3.15 11.76
N GLY A 380 -4.45 2.34 12.16
CA GLY A 380 -4.53 0.90 11.98
C GLY A 380 -3.18 0.20 11.92
N GLY A 381 -3.19 -1.13 11.88
CA GLY A 381 -2.01 -1.96 12.04
C GLY A 381 -1.90 -3.08 11.00
N ASN A 382 -2.13 -2.79 9.73
CA ASN A 382 -1.91 -3.75 8.68
C ASN A 382 -0.43 -3.79 8.28
N ASP A 383 0.20 -4.98 8.27
CA ASP A 383 1.62 -5.17 7.95
C ASP A 383 1.92 -5.09 6.44
N ALA A 384 0.90 -5.13 5.59
CA ALA A 384 1.00 -4.88 4.15
C ALA A 384 0.71 -3.41 3.77
N VAL A 385 0.34 -2.53 4.75
CA VAL A 385 -0.04 -1.13 4.50
C VAL A 385 0.76 -0.21 5.42
N THR A 386 2.08 -0.24 5.25
CA THR A 386 3.06 0.33 6.18
C THR A 386 3.56 1.71 5.74
N PRO A 387 4.10 2.52 6.66
CA PRO A 387 4.66 3.84 6.32
C PRO A 387 5.70 3.82 5.20
N TRP A 388 6.57 2.82 5.17
CA TRP A 388 7.68 2.72 4.20
C TRP A 388 7.28 2.23 2.82
N GLN A 389 6.06 1.75 2.63
CA GLN A 389 5.52 1.39 1.31
C GLN A 389 4.81 2.57 0.62
N GLY A 390 4.96 3.79 1.14
CA GLY A 390 4.34 4.99 0.59
C GLY A 390 3.03 5.41 1.27
N TYR A 391 2.52 4.63 2.24
CA TYR A 391 1.26 4.94 2.94
C TYR A 391 1.37 6.05 4.00
N MET A 392 2.56 6.61 4.21
CA MET A 392 2.76 7.84 4.99
C MET A 392 2.60 9.12 4.15
N ARG A 393 2.60 8.99 2.82
CA ARG A 393 2.51 10.12 1.90
C ARG A 393 1.16 10.82 2.02
N GLY A 394 1.20 12.13 2.22
CA GLY A 394 0.01 12.93 2.40
C GLY A 394 -0.72 12.67 3.73
N ILE A 395 -0.07 12.04 4.73
CA ILE A 395 -0.62 11.77 6.05
C ILE A 395 0.08 12.64 7.09
N ASP A 396 -0.70 13.47 7.79
CA ASP A 396 -0.21 14.33 8.90
C ASP A 396 0.02 13.53 10.18
N ARG A 397 -0.82 12.53 10.44
CA ARG A 397 -0.80 11.72 11.65
C ARG A 397 -1.04 10.24 11.35
N PHE A 398 -0.07 9.38 11.64
CA PHE A 398 -0.19 7.95 11.43
C PHE A 398 -0.07 7.18 12.75
N ILE A 399 -1.17 6.62 13.25
CA ILE A 399 -1.19 5.71 14.40
C ILE A 399 -1.04 4.30 13.86
N TYR A 400 0.06 3.66 14.22
CA TYR A 400 0.46 2.36 13.69
C TYR A 400 0.85 1.38 14.80
N GLN A 401 0.36 0.18 14.68
CA GLN A 401 0.86 -0.95 15.44
C GLN A 401 0.99 -2.12 14.48
N SER A 402 2.22 -2.56 14.22
CA SER A 402 2.41 -3.74 13.41
C SER A 402 1.78 -4.93 14.12
N THR A 403 1.24 -5.84 13.38
CA THR A 403 0.53 -7.02 13.87
C THR A 403 -0.94 -6.78 14.22
N GLN A 404 -1.65 -7.87 14.28
CA GLN A 404 -3.06 -7.99 14.56
C GLN A 404 -3.48 -7.62 16.00
N ALA A 405 -2.61 -6.98 16.76
CA ALA A 405 -2.91 -6.50 18.10
C ALA A 405 -3.73 -5.21 18.10
N PHE A 406 -3.60 -4.39 17.06
CA PHE A 406 -4.36 -3.14 16.89
C PHE A 406 -5.69 -3.43 16.20
N ARG A 407 -6.70 -3.76 17.00
CA ARG A 407 -7.98 -4.27 16.52
C ARG A 407 -9.08 -3.21 16.58
N LYS A 408 -10.25 -3.58 16.04
CA LYS A 408 -11.48 -2.77 15.97
C LYS A 408 -11.73 -1.88 17.19
N LYS A 409 -11.55 -2.43 18.39
CA LYS A 409 -11.82 -1.72 19.64
C LYS A 409 -10.94 -0.48 19.80
N GLU A 410 -9.64 -0.67 19.65
CA GLU A 410 -8.63 0.37 19.78
C GLU A 410 -8.71 1.34 18.59
N VAL A 411 -8.80 0.83 17.35
CA VAL A 411 -8.90 1.63 16.12
C VAL A 411 -10.10 2.58 16.17
N ILE A 412 -11.27 2.08 16.58
CA ILE A 412 -12.49 2.91 16.66
C ILE A 412 -12.38 3.99 17.74
N THR A 413 -11.84 3.66 18.93
CA THR A 413 -11.66 4.65 19.98
C THR A 413 -10.64 5.72 19.62
N ASP A 414 -9.50 5.34 19.02
CA ASP A 414 -8.48 6.29 18.57
C ASP A 414 -9.01 7.17 17.42
N THR A 415 -9.87 6.61 16.56
CA THR A 415 -10.57 7.38 15.52
C THR A 415 -11.47 8.46 16.12
N ILE A 416 -12.34 8.11 17.06
CA ILE A 416 -13.23 9.06 17.71
C ILE A 416 -12.41 10.14 18.44
N GLN A 417 -11.33 9.78 19.11
CA GLN A 417 -10.42 10.73 19.74
C GLN A 417 -9.79 11.70 18.72
N HIS A 418 -9.35 11.19 17.56
CA HIS A 418 -8.82 12.02 16.48
C HIS A 418 -9.88 12.99 15.96
N LEU A 419 -11.09 12.51 15.65
CA LEU A 419 -12.19 13.32 15.13
C LEU A 419 -12.57 14.44 16.09
N GLU A 420 -12.61 14.18 17.41
CA GLU A 420 -12.86 15.20 18.43
C GLU A 420 -11.73 16.22 18.57
N THR A 421 -10.46 15.75 18.46
CA THR A 421 -9.30 16.65 18.53
C THR A 421 -9.30 17.67 17.40
N PHE A 422 -9.62 17.23 16.19
CA PHE A 422 -9.57 18.05 14.97
C PHE A 422 -10.96 18.50 14.45
N LYS A 423 -11.99 18.51 15.30
CA LYS A 423 -13.38 18.78 14.91
C LYS A 423 -13.64 20.15 14.25
N ASN A 424 -12.73 21.13 14.41
CA ASN A 424 -12.79 22.44 13.78
C ASN A 424 -11.99 22.51 12.46
N THR A 425 -11.64 21.37 11.88
CA THR A 425 -10.94 21.26 10.59
C THR A 425 -11.72 20.37 9.63
N CYS A 426 -11.35 20.38 8.35
CA CYS A 426 -11.79 19.36 7.40
C CYS A 426 -10.82 18.19 7.49
N GLN A 427 -11.34 16.96 7.64
CA GLN A 427 -10.53 15.79 7.95
C GLN A 427 -10.68 14.71 6.87
N TYR A 428 -9.56 14.08 6.48
CA TYR A 428 -9.52 12.81 5.77
C TYR A 428 -8.93 11.75 6.69
N VAL A 429 -9.66 10.65 6.92
CA VAL A 429 -9.22 9.59 7.82
C VAL A 429 -9.35 8.24 7.14
N TRP A 430 -8.29 7.43 7.22
CA TRP A 430 -8.27 6.05 6.77
C TRP A 430 -8.12 5.11 7.97
N LEU A 431 -9.01 4.11 8.07
CA LEU A 431 -8.97 3.07 9.11
C LEU A 431 -8.58 1.73 8.52
N ASP A 432 -7.66 1.00 9.20
CA ASP A 432 -7.38 -0.40 8.92
C ASP A 432 -8.02 -1.29 10.01
N LEU A 433 -8.98 -2.13 9.63
CA LEU A 433 -9.62 -3.10 10.51
C LEU A 433 -9.22 -4.51 10.07
N VAL A 434 -8.27 -5.11 10.78
CA VAL A 434 -7.66 -6.41 10.41
C VAL A 434 -8.29 -7.62 11.10
N ASP A 435 -9.42 -7.42 11.75
CA ASP A 435 -10.05 -8.42 12.63
C ASP A 435 -10.49 -9.71 11.89
N LEU A 436 -10.79 -9.61 10.59
CA LEU A 436 -11.24 -10.74 9.79
C LEU A 436 -10.12 -11.47 9.05
N HIS A 437 -8.91 -10.90 9.01
CA HIS A 437 -7.78 -11.46 8.25
C HIS A 437 -7.30 -12.81 8.78
N HIS A 438 -7.08 -12.94 10.10
CA HIS A 438 -6.56 -14.16 10.69
C HIS A 438 -7.61 -14.88 11.56
N ILE A 439 -8.53 -15.54 10.92
CA ILE A 439 -9.50 -16.40 11.61
C ILE A 439 -8.96 -17.81 11.87
N ALA A 440 -7.81 -18.13 11.28
CA ALA A 440 -7.14 -19.40 11.46
C ALA A 440 -6.69 -19.61 12.91
N GLY A 441 -7.35 -20.52 13.59
CA GLY A 441 -6.78 -21.32 14.68
C GLY A 441 -6.33 -20.62 15.95
N SER A 442 -6.56 -19.35 16.16
CA SER A 442 -6.10 -18.74 17.38
C SER A 442 -7.16 -18.86 18.51
N PHE A 443 -6.70 -19.34 19.65
CA PHE A 443 -7.44 -19.27 20.92
C PHE A 443 -7.54 -17.82 21.45
N MET A 444 -6.89 -16.85 20.79
CA MET A 444 -6.83 -15.43 21.17
C MET A 444 -7.97 -14.63 20.55
N ARG A 445 -9.20 -15.10 20.73
CA ARG A 445 -10.41 -14.36 20.35
C ARG A 445 -10.97 -13.61 21.54
N SER A 446 -11.84 -12.64 21.27
CA SER A 446 -12.56 -11.96 22.34
C SER A 446 -13.39 -12.96 23.15
N ILE A 447 -13.66 -12.65 24.40
CA ILE A 447 -14.49 -13.49 25.25
C ILE A 447 -15.90 -13.66 24.66
N GLN A 448 -16.40 -12.67 23.96
CA GLN A 448 -17.70 -12.70 23.28
C GLN A 448 -17.72 -13.80 22.21
N VAL A 449 -16.72 -13.84 21.33
CA VAL A 449 -16.59 -14.88 20.31
C VAL A 449 -16.36 -16.25 20.93
N GLN A 450 -15.51 -16.33 21.96
CA GLN A 450 -15.23 -17.59 22.64
C GLN A 450 -16.46 -18.19 23.34
N SER A 451 -17.35 -17.35 23.88
CA SER A 451 -18.54 -17.81 24.61
C SER A 451 -19.66 -18.34 23.70
N THR A 452 -19.66 -17.95 22.44
CA THR A 452 -20.70 -18.35 21.47
C THR A 452 -20.38 -19.63 20.71
N LEU A 453 -19.12 -20.10 20.75
CA LEU A 453 -18.65 -21.24 19.98
C LEU A 453 -18.24 -22.41 20.91
N SER A 454 -18.76 -23.61 20.62
CA SER A 454 -18.29 -24.82 21.29
C SER A 454 -16.82 -25.10 21.00
N LEU A 455 -16.14 -25.86 21.85
CA LEU A 455 -14.72 -26.22 21.64
C LEU A 455 -14.51 -26.96 20.32
N ALA A 456 -15.47 -27.82 19.92
CA ALA A 456 -15.40 -28.53 18.63
C ALA A 456 -15.41 -27.57 17.42
N LYS A 457 -16.20 -26.51 17.48
CA LYS A 457 -16.25 -25.49 16.41
C LYS A 457 -15.05 -24.54 16.39
N ARG A 458 -14.27 -24.50 17.46
CA ARG A 458 -13.01 -23.73 17.55
C ARG A 458 -11.79 -24.55 17.13
N ALA A 459 -11.94 -25.86 16.98
CA ALA A 459 -10.88 -26.71 16.44
C ALA A 459 -10.75 -26.45 14.94
N VAL A 460 -9.64 -25.89 14.52
CA VAL A 460 -9.25 -25.72 13.12
C VAL A 460 -7.95 -26.45 12.90
N ASP A 461 -7.83 -27.07 11.72
CA ASP A 461 -6.58 -27.72 11.33
C ASP A 461 -5.46 -26.66 11.24
N ASN A 462 -4.27 -27.02 11.70
CA ASN A 462 -3.07 -26.21 11.52
C ASN A 462 -2.66 -26.25 10.05
N ASP A 463 -3.29 -25.40 9.24
CA ASP A 463 -2.87 -25.15 7.90
C ASP A 463 -1.74 -24.10 7.96
N ILE A 464 -0.53 -24.51 7.56
CA ILE A 464 0.66 -23.65 7.56
C ILE A 464 0.64 -22.66 6.37
N GLN A 465 -0.39 -22.75 5.51
CA GLN A 465 -0.52 -21.88 4.35
C GLN A 465 -0.90 -20.45 4.73
N THR A 466 -0.53 -19.50 3.87
CA THR A 466 -0.92 -18.11 4.02
C THR A 466 -2.46 -17.95 4.01
N SER A 467 -2.99 -16.89 4.60
CA SER A 467 -4.43 -16.60 4.64
C SER A 467 -5.12 -16.68 3.26
N VAL A 468 -4.41 -16.34 2.20
CA VAL A 468 -4.92 -16.36 0.81
C VAL A 468 -4.89 -17.73 0.14
N LYS A 469 -4.19 -18.72 0.71
CA LYS A 469 -4.04 -20.08 0.16
C LYS A 469 -4.64 -21.18 1.03
N GLN A 470 -5.36 -20.82 2.08
CA GLN A 470 -6.01 -21.78 2.95
C GLN A 470 -7.13 -22.53 2.22
N THR A 471 -7.26 -23.82 2.50
CA THR A 471 -8.33 -24.67 1.95
C THR A 471 -9.68 -24.37 2.57
N TYR A 472 -10.76 -24.73 1.90
CA TYR A 472 -12.13 -24.58 2.39
C TYR A 472 -12.31 -25.19 3.78
N SER A 473 -12.91 -24.44 4.71
CA SER A 473 -13.09 -24.87 6.11
C SER A 473 -14.41 -24.37 6.72
N PRO A 474 -15.41 -25.23 6.85
CA PRO A 474 -16.70 -24.86 7.45
C PRO A 474 -16.57 -24.38 8.92
N ASN A 475 -15.62 -24.91 9.68
CA ASN A 475 -15.40 -24.51 11.08
C ASN A 475 -14.89 -23.06 11.16
N ARG A 476 -14.04 -22.64 10.23
CA ARG A 476 -13.59 -21.26 10.12
C ARG A 476 -14.71 -20.29 9.77
N LYS A 477 -15.67 -20.71 8.95
CA LYS A 477 -16.88 -19.94 8.62
C LYS A 477 -17.68 -19.56 9.89
N ASP A 478 -17.88 -20.50 10.81
CA ASP A 478 -18.59 -20.24 12.07
C ASP A 478 -17.84 -19.19 12.94
N ILE A 479 -16.52 -19.29 13.03
CA ILE A 479 -15.69 -18.32 13.75
C ILE A 479 -15.78 -16.95 13.09
N TYR A 480 -15.67 -16.91 11.76
CA TYR A 480 -15.75 -15.70 10.96
C TYR A 480 -17.06 -14.94 11.17
N ILE A 481 -18.18 -15.63 11.16
CA ILE A 481 -19.50 -15.04 11.42
C ILE A 481 -19.57 -14.36 12.79
N GLN A 482 -18.95 -14.95 13.83
CA GLN A 482 -18.95 -14.34 15.16
C GLN A 482 -18.04 -13.10 15.23
N GLU A 483 -16.86 -13.15 14.59
CA GLU A 483 -15.97 -11.99 14.49
C GLU A 483 -16.63 -10.86 13.69
N LEU A 484 -17.34 -11.19 12.61
CA LEU A 484 -18.07 -10.22 11.79
C LEU A 484 -19.17 -9.51 12.59
N ARG A 485 -19.93 -10.26 13.40
CA ARG A 485 -20.96 -9.69 14.29
C ARG A 485 -20.37 -8.80 15.38
N GLU A 486 -19.23 -9.19 15.94
CA GLU A 486 -18.54 -8.36 16.92
C GLU A 486 -17.97 -7.09 16.28
N LEU A 487 -17.41 -7.20 15.07
CA LEU A 487 -16.94 -6.05 14.31
C LEU A 487 -18.09 -5.07 14.03
N ASP A 488 -19.24 -5.56 13.60
CA ASP A 488 -20.43 -4.73 13.35
C ASP A 488 -20.89 -3.99 14.60
N PHE A 489 -20.85 -4.64 15.77
CA PHE A 489 -21.16 -4.01 17.05
C PHE A 489 -20.25 -2.78 17.32
N TYR A 490 -18.92 -2.91 17.12
CA TYR A 490 -18.00 -1.80 17.32
C TYR A 490 -18.14 -0.72 16.24
N LEU A 491 -18.41 -1.10 14.99
CA LEU A 491 -18.75 -0.14 13.93
C LEU A 491 -20.02 0.63 14.27
N GLY A 492 -21.00 -0.01 14.88
CA GLY A 492 -22.22 0.64 15.39
C GLY A 492 -21.93 1.80 16.34
N ILE A 493 -20.91 1.68 17.19
CA ILE A 493 -20.46 2.77 18.07
C ILE A 493 -19.95 3.96 17.25
N LEU A 494 -19.13 3.68 16.22
CA LEU A 494 -18.62 4.72 15.33
C LEU A 494 -19.77 5.38 14.53
N TYR A 495 -20.70 4.60 14.00
CA TYR A 495 -21.84 5.13 13.24
C TYR A 495 -22.79 5.98 14.09
N ASP A 496 -23.00 5.59 15.34
CA ASP A 496 -23.78 6.39 16.30
C ASP A 496 -23.11 7.73 16.60
N TYR A 497 -21.78 7.72 16.81
CA TYR A 497 -20.99 8.95 16.97
C TYR A 497 -21.08 9.85 15.73
N LEU A 498 -20.88 9.29 14.53
CA LEU A 498 -20.93 10.03 13.27
C LEU A 498 -22.32 10.67 13.04
N SER A 499 -23.38 9.90 13.25
CA SER A 499 -24.76 10.37 13.06
C SER A 499 -25.18 11.47 14.04
N LYS A 500 -24.58 11.50 15.23
CA LYS A 500 -24.82 12.56 16.25
C LYS A 500 -23.97 13.81 16.02
N THR A 501 -22.83 13.67 15.35
CA THR A 501 -21.83 14.74 15.23
C THR A 501 -21.93 15.50 13.91
N TYR A 502 -22.28 14.80 12.83
CA TYR A 502 -22.24 15.35 11.46
C TYR A 502 -23.59 15.21 10.76
N ARG A 503 -23.85 16.12 9.82
CA ARG A 503 -24.95 16.00 8.86
C ARG A 503 -24.47 15.29 7.61
N ASP A 504 -25.35 14.58 6.90
CA ASP A 504 -24.98 13.76 5.73
C ASP A 504 -24.34 14.58 4.60
N GLU A 505 -24.76 15.84 4.41
CA GLU A 505 -24.15 16.71 3.41
C GLU A 505 -22.70 17.13 3.73
N GLU A 506 -22.28 17.01 5.00
CA GLU A 506 -20.97 17.42 5.48
C GLU A 506 -19.93 16.31 5.40
N ILE A 507 -20.36 15.06 5.16
CA ILE A 507 -19.49 13.88 5.26
C ILE A 507 -19.48 13.06 3.98
N ILE A 508 -18.44 12.24 3.83
CA ILE A 508 -18.34 11.08 2.94
C ILE A 508 -17.77 9.93 3.76
N ILE A 509 -18.58 8.91 4.00
CA ILE A 509 -18.16 7.71 4.73
C ILE A 509 -18.21 6.55 3.76
N SER A 510 -17.08 5.88 3.56
CA SER A 510 -16.99 4.68 2.72
C SER A 510 -16.54 3.47 3.53
N LEU A 511 -17.12 2.31 3.26
CA LEU A 511 -16.71 1.03 3.77
C LEU A 511 -16.40 0.12 2.58
N PHE A 512 -15.23 -0.54 2.63
CA PHE A 512 -14.76 -1.43 1.56
C PHE A 512 -13.79 -2.47 2.10
N SER A 513 -13.42 -3.43 1.24
CA SER A 513 -12.41 -4.45 1.53
C SER A 513 -11.44 -4.62 0.37
N ASP A 514 -10.28 -5.17 0.67
CA ASP A 514 -9.24 -5.50 -0.29
C ASP A 514 -9.48 -6.83 -1.03
N HIS A 515 -9.97 -7.85 -0.34
CA HIS A 515 -10.33 -9.18 -0.86
C HIS A 515 -11.23 -9.93 0.12
N GLY A 516 -11.80 -11.04 -0.31
CA GLY A 516 -12.46 -12.01 0.56
C GLY A 516 -11.46 -13.03 1.12
N THR A 517 -11.98 -14.10 1.72
CA THR A 517 -11.19 -15.15 2.36
C THR A 517 -11.10 -16.41 1.51
N SER A 518 -9.93 -17.07 1.46
CA SER A 518 -9.76 -18.33 0.71
C SER A 518 -10.49 -19.50 1.33
N PHE A 519 -10.50 -19.63 2.66
CA PHE A 519 -11.11 -20.77 3.35
C PHE A 519 -12.65 -20.82 3.28
N MET A 520 -13.28 -19.82 2.68
CA MET A 520 -14.72 -19.84 2.37
C MET A 520 -15.02 -20.11 0.91
N VAL A 521 -14.01 -20.26 0.07
CA VAL A 521 -14.14 -20.57 -1.35
C VAL A 521 -13.97 -22.08 -1.54
N GLU A 522 -14.96 -22.73 -2.16
CA GLU A 522 -14.90 -24.15 -2.46
C GLU A 522 -13.78 -24.48 -3.45
N ASP A 523 -13.15 -25.65 -3.27
CA ASP A 523 -11.95 -26.04 -4.02
C ASP A 523 -12.16 -26.21 -5.54
N ASP A 524 -13.42 -26.33 -5.99
CA ASP A 524 -13.79 -26.43 -7.41
C ASP A 524 -13.94 -25.06 -8.11
N LYS A 525 -13.91 -23.97 -7.36
CA LYS A 525 -14.01 -22.61 -7.91
C LYS A 525 -12.67 -22.09 -8.44
N PRO A 526 -12.70 -21.23 -9.45
CA PRO A 526 -11.48 -20.55 -9.89
C PRO A 526 -10.81 -19.78 -8.75
N PHE A 527 -9.47 -19.74 -8.76
CA PHE A 527 -8.70 -19.03 -7.71
C PHE A 527 -9.12 -17.56 -7.55
N LEU A 528 -9.36 -16.85 -8.67
CA LEU A 528 -9.84 -15.46 -8.70
C LEU A 528 -11.37 -15.40 -8.88
N SER A 529 -12.12 -16.24 -8.16
CA SER A 529 -13.59 -16.29 -8.26
C SER A 529 -14.28 -15.09 -7.62
N GLU A 530 -15.55 -14.87 -7.96
CA GLU A 530 -16.40 -13.87 -7.32
C GLU A 530 -16.46 -14.00 -5.80
N GLN A 531 -16.48 -15.23 -5.27
CA GLN A 531 -16.49 -15.48 -3.84
C GLN A 531 -15.31 -14.85 -3.10
N ARG A 532 -14.20 -14.66 -3.82
CA ARG A 532 -12.97 -14.06 -3.28
C ARG A 532 -12.85 -12.58 -3.59
N LEU A 533 -13.28 -12.15 -4.78
CA LEU A 533 -12.96 -10.84 -5.32
C LEU A 533 -14.12 -9.84 -5.36
N ASN A 534 -15.38 -10.32 -5.26
CA ASN A 534 -16.49 -9.41 -5.06
C ASN A 534 -16.50 -8.93 -3.61
N VAL A 535 -16.08 -7.70 -3.40
CA VAL A 535 -15.92 -7.07 -2.09
C VAL A 535 -16.96 -5.96 -1.88
N PRO A 536 -17.24 -5.53 -0.64
CA PRO A 536 -18.17 -4.44 -0.43
C PRO A 536 -17.60 -3.11 -0.92
N LEU A 537 -18.45 -2.27 -1.44
CA LEU A 537 -18.28 -0.81 -1.48
C LEU A 537 -19.60 -0.18 -1.09
N MET A 538 -19.61 0.51 0.04
CA MET A 538 -20.76 1.23 0.55
C MET A 538 -20.35 2.66 0.83
N ILE A 539 -21.15 3.64 0.38
CA ILE A 539 -20.83 5.06 0.57
C ILE A 539 -22.07 5.80 1.05
N ARG A 540 -21.93 6.56 2.14
CA ARG A 540 -22.96 7.45 2.68
C ARG A 540 -22.45 8.88 2.77
N GLY A 541 -23.33 9.83 2.57
CA GLY A 541 -23.05 11.25 2.64
C GLY A 541 -22.99 11.92 1.27
N ALA A 542 -22.41 13.11 1.18
CA ALA A 542 -22.29 13.92 -0.05
C ALA A 542 -23.60 14.14 -0.83
N ASN A 543 -24.76 14.07 -0.15
CA ASN A 543 -26.10 14.10 -0.77
C ASN A 543 -26.35 12.94 -1.76
N ILE A 544 -25.68 11.82 -1.58
CA ILE A 544 -25.95 10.60 -2.37
C ILE A 544 -27.36 10.12 -1.99
N MET A 545 -28.22 9.94 -3.00
CA MET A 545 -29.53 9.34 -2.80
C MET A 545 -29.43 7.87 -2.49
N PRO A 546 -30.16 7.35 -1.48
CA PRO A 546 -30.14 5.93 -1.14
C PRO A 546 -30.54 5.04 -2.31
N HIS A 547 -29.66 4.12 -2.68
CA HIS A 547 -29.96 3.09 -3.70
C HIS A 547 -28.95 1.94 -3.68
N THR A 548 -29.33 0.85 -4.32
CA THR A 548 -28.43 -0.25 -4.63
C THR A 548 -27.86 -0.09 -6.04
N CYS A 549 -26.53 -0.04 -6.15
CA CYS A 549 -25.82 0.08 -7.42
C CYS A 549 -25.44 -1.30 -7.96
N ASN A 550 -25.82 -1.58 -9.22
CA ASN A 550 -25.47 -2.80 -9.93
C ASN A 550 -24.51 -2.54 -11.11
N GLU A 551 -23.87 -1.37 -11.15
CA GLU A 551 -22.84 -1.05 -12.10
C GLU A 551 -21.55 -1.82 -11.75
N LEU A 552 -20.80 -2.24 -12.77
CA LEU A 552 -19.48 -2.84 -12.58
C LEU A 552 -18.48 -1.76 -12.16
N ILE A 553 -17.88 -1.95 -11.00
CA ILE A 553 -16.88 -1.05 -10.42
C ILE A 553 -15.70 -1.89 -9.95
N GLU A 554 -14.49 -1.36 -10.04
CA GLU A 554 -13.29 -2.03 -9.52
C GLU A 554 -12.50 -1.14 -8.56
N SER A 555 -11.59 -1.76 -7.81
CA SER A 555 -10.79 -1.06 -6.78
C SER A 555 -9.97 0.10 -7.30
N ALA A 556 -9.54 0.08 -8.58
CA ALA A 556 -8.83 1.19 -9.21
C ALA A 556 -9.69 2.48 -9.31
N ASP A 557 -11.02 2.36 -9.29
CA ASP A 557 -11.93 3.50 -9.40
C ASP A 557 -12.10 4.28 -8.08
N TYR A 558 -11.69 3.69 -6.95
CA TYR A 558 -12.00 4.18 -5.61
C TYR A 558 -11.53 5.61 -5.34
N THR A 559 -10.26 5.91 -5.64
CA THR A 559 -9.70 7.26 -5.41
C THR A 559 -10.42 8.32 -6.27
N ALA A 560 -10.73 7.99 -7.53
CA ALA A 560 -11.49 8.86 -8.44
C ALA A 560 -12.90 9.14 -7.89
N ILE A 561 -13.59 8.11 -7.35
CA ILE A 561 -14.91 8.23 -6.73
C ILE A 561 -14.85 9.18 -5.53
N LEU A 562 -13.92 8.99 -4.60
CA LEU A 562 -13.81 9.84 -3.41
C LEU A 562 -13.47 11.29 -3.77
N CYS A 563 -12.52 11.50 -4.68
CA CYS A 563 -12.16 12.83 -5.18
C CYS A 563 -13.37 13.53 -5.80
N LYS A 564 -14.12 12.83 -6.65
CA LYS A 564 -15.34 13.37 -7.27
C LYS A 564 -16.38 13.78 -6.24
N LEU A 565 -16.66 12.95 -5.24
CA LEU A 565 -17.64 13.23 -4.19
C LEU A 565 -17.19 14.38 -3.26
N ALA A 566 -15.87 14.52 -3.06
CA ALA A 566 -15.28 15.60 -2.27
C ALA A 566 -15.10 16.91 -3.07
N GLY A 567 -15.33 16.89 -4.39
CA GLY A 567 -15.11 18.05 -5.26
C GLY A 567 -13.63 18.34 -5.51
N ILE A 568 -12.76 17.33 -5.39
CA ILE A 568 -11.31 17.42 -5.63
C ILE A 568 -11.02 16.98 -7.07
N PRO A 569 -10.27 17.75 -7.86
CA PRO A 569 -9.83 17.31 -9.18
C PRO A 569 -8.99 16.03 -9.09
N TYR A 570 -9.31 15.06 -9.91
CA TYR A 570 -8.55 13.81 -10.04
C TYR A 570 -7.88 13.74 -11.41
N ASP A 571 -6.61 13.38 -11.42
CA ASP A 571 -5.85 13.17 -12.65
C ASP A 571 -5.98 11.71 -13.09
N PHE A 572 -6.59 11.48 -14.23
CA PHE A 572 -6.78 10.16 -14.82
C PHE A 572 -5.56 9.69 -15.65
N ASP A 573 -4.65 10.59 -15.98
CA ASP A 573 -3.50 10.25 -16.83
C ASP A 573 -2.57 9.27 -16.09
N GLY A 574 -2.25 8.17 -16.77
CA GLY A 574 -1.41 7.11 -16.23
C GLY A 574 -2.05 6.28 -15.11
N THR A 575 -3.38 6.35 -14.95
CA THR A 575 -4.17 5.47 -14.06
C THR A 575 -5.01 4.48 -14.87
N ASP A 576 -5.50 3.43 -14.20
CA ASP A 576 -6.46 2.45 -14.74
C ASP A 576 -7.90 2.76 -14.28
N SER A 577 -8.07 3.89 -13.56
CA SER A 577 -9.34 4.33 -13.03
C SER A 577 -10.32 4.72 -14.13
N ASN A 578 -11.57 4.34 -13.95
CA ASN A 578 -12.71 4.89 -14.69
C ASN A 578 -13.73 5.42 -13.67
N LEU A 579 -14.24 6.64 -13.89
CA LEU A 579 -15.29 7.14 -13.00
C LEU A 579 -16.61 6.47 -13.35
N PRO A 580 -17.22 5.68 -12.42
CA PRO A 580 -18.49 5.02 -12.69
C PRO A 580 -19.63 6.01 -12.95
N VAL A 581 -20.60 5.63 -13.78
CA VAL A 581 -21.77 6.46 -14.12
C VAL A 581 -22.56 6.84 -12.86
N THR A 582 -22.71 5.91 -11.92
CA THR A 582 -23.32 6.15 -10.61
C THR A 582 -22.71 7.33 -9.86
N PHE A 583 -21.42 7.60 -10.05
CA PHE A 583 -20.69 8.70 -9.43
C PHE A 583 -20.38 9.86 -10.39
N GLY A 584 -21.07 9.91 -11.53
CA GLY A 584 -20.98 11.02 -12.50
C GLY A 584 -19.99 10.80 -13.63
N GLY A 585 -19.61 9.56 -13.89
CA GLY A 585 -18.88 9.16 -15.10
C GLY A 585 -19.76 9.14 -16.35
N THR A 586 -19.17 8.82 -17.50
CA THR A 586 -19.83 8.89 -18.81
C THR A 586 -20.12 7.51 -19.44
N ALA A 587 -19.45 6.46 -19.00
CA ALA A 587 -19.59 5.12 -19.54
C ALA A 587 -19.38 4.06 -18.49
N GLU A 588 -20.19 3.00 -18.55
CA GLU A 588 -19.98 1.82 -17.74
C GLU A 588 -18.80 1.00 -18.30
N ARG A 589 -18.14 0.28 -17.41
CA ARG A 589 -17.05 -0.65 -17.73
C ARG A 589 -17.63 -1.98 -18.26
N ASP A 590 -16.98 -2.58 -19.26
CA ASP A 590 -17.37 -3.92 -19.76
C ASP A 590 -16.99 -5.01 -18.77
N PHE A 591 -15.81 -4.89 -18.15
CA PHE A 591 -15.25 -5.85 -17.21
C PHE A 591 -14.52 -5.14 -16.08
N ALA A 592 -14.58 -5.69 -14.88
CA ALA A 592 -13.67 -5.40 -13.79
C ALA A 592 -12.49 -6.37 -13.85
N PHE A 593 -11.27 -5.86 -13.71
CA PHE A 593 -10.04 -6.64 -13.87
C PHE A 593 -9.44 -7.02 -12.52
N SER A 594 -9.05 -8.29 -12.42
CA SER A 594 -8.35 -8.82 -11.25
C SER A 594 -7.20 -9.72 -11.68
N GLN A 595 -6.08 -9.68 -10.96
CA GLN A 595 -4.93 -10.53 -11.25
C GLN A 595 -4.15 -10.93 -10.00
N SER A 596 -3.49 -12.09 -10.11
CA SER A 596 -2.56 -12.63 -9.13
C SER A 596 -1.18 -12.74 -9.75
N ILE A 597 -0.25 -11.93 -9.25
CA ILE A 597 1.16 -11.94 -9.62
C ILE A 597 1.96 -12.31 -8.38
N PHE A 598 2.29 -13.59 -8.24
CA PHE A 598 3.05 -14.11 -7.10
C PHE A 598 4.20 -14.98 -7.59
N VAL A 599 5.43 -14.65 -7.21
CA VAL A 599 6.62 -15.40 -7.64
C VAL A 599 6.54 -16.85 -7.19
N GLY A 600 6.77 -17.77 -8.12
CA GLY A 600 6.68 -19.21 -7.87
C GLY A 600 5.30 -19.82 -8.04
N ASP A 601 4.24 -19.00 -8.16
CA ASP A 601 2.88 -19.45 -8.48
C ASP A 601 2.53 -19.18 -9.95
N PRO A 602 1.54 -19.89 -10.53
CA PRO A 602 0.99 -19.52 -11.82
C PRO A 602 0.47 -18.07 -11.83
N TYR A 603 0.72 -17.35 -12.92
CA TYR A 603 0.02 -16.11 -13.16
C TYR A 603 -1.46 -16.40 -13.39
N ARG A 604 -2.33 -15.62 -12.72
CA ARG A 604 -3.78 -15.72 -12.90
C ARG A 604 -4.39 -14.38 -13.20
N ALA A 605 -5.41 -14.38 -14.05
CA ALA A 605 -6.21 -13.20 -14.33
C ALA A 605 -7.69 -13.56 -14.41
N ALA A 606 -8.54 -12.62 -14.01
CA ALA A 606 -9.98 -12.69 -14.19
C ALA A 606 -10.52 -11.37 -14.72
N LEU A 607 -11.52 -11.46 -15.60
CA LEU A 607 -12.35 -10.35 -16.03
C LEU A 607 -13.80 -10.66 -15.60
N HIS A 608 -14.30 -9.84 -14.68
CA HIS A 608 -15.66 -9.98 -14.14
C HIS A 608 -16.60 -9.05 -14.90
N GLY A 609 -17.50 -9.61 -15.71
CA GLY A 609 -18.57 -8.87 -16.39
C GLY A 609 -19.92 -9.06 -15.67
N LYS A 610 -20.96 -8.36 -16.12
CA LYS A 610 -22.32 -8.45 -15.51
C LYS A 610 -22.91 -9.86 -15.56
N ASN A 611 -22.65 -10.63 -16.62
CA ASN A 611 -23.24 -11.95 -16.83
C ASN A 611 -22.24 -13.02 -17.23
N ILE A 612 -20.99 -12.63 -17.48
CA ILE A 612 -19.94 -13.53 -17.99
C ILE A 612 -18.64 -13.19 -17.29
N HIS A 613 -17.96 -14.23 -16.84
CA HIS A 613 -16.64 -14.11 -16.22
C HIS A 613 -15.61 -14.85 -17.08
N TYR A 614 -14.45 -14.25 -17.23
CA TYR A 614 -13.31 -14.87 -17.89
C TYR A 614 -12.23 -15.19 -16.86
N TYR A 615 -11.62 -16.37 -16.99
CA TYR A 615 -10.50 -16.81 -16.14
C TYR A 615 -9.35 -17.29 -16.98
N MET A 616 -8.12 -16.95 -16.57
CA MET A 616 -6.87 -17.41 -17.17
C MET A 616 -5.89 -17.85 -16.09
N GLU A 617 -5.15 -18.93 -16.38
CA GLU A 617 -4.05 -19.40 -15.54
C GLU A 617 -2.89 -19.87 -16.42
N SER A 618 -1.66 -19.37 -16.19
CA SER A 618 -0.44 -19.84 -16.85
C SER A 618 -0.05 -21.23 -16.33
N LYS A 619 0.57 -22.05 -17.16
CA LYS A 619 1.12 -23.34 -16.72
C LYS A 619 2.50 -23.19 -16.07
N LYS A 620 3.26 -22.18 -16.49
CA LYS A 620 4.53 -21.86 -15.87
C LYS A 620 4.31 -20.86 -14.74
N PRO A 621 5.03 -21.00 -13.63
CA PRO A 621 4.99 -20.04 -12.55
C PRO A 621 5.58 -18.70 -12.97
N VAL A 622 5.15 -17.61 -12.31
CA VAL A 622 5.81 -16.31 -12.39
C VAL A 622 7.26 -16.45 -11.95
N SER A 623 8.18 -16.00 -12.79
CA SER A 623 9.61 -16.13 -12.51
C SER A 623 10.06 -15.23 -11.34
N PRO A 624 11.24 -15.48 -10.75
CA PRO A 624 11.85 -14.61 -9.75
C PRO A 624 12.11 -13.17 -10.24
N CYS A 625 12.14 -12.95 -11.56
CA CYS A 625 12.24 -11.63 -12.18
C CYS A 625 10.87 -11.00 -12.47
N LEU A 626 9.78 -11.54 -11.93
CA LEU A 626 8.38 -11.15 -12.26
C LEU A 626 8.08 -11.20 -13.77
N ARG A 627 8.70 -12.12 -14.51
CA ARG A 627 8.40 -12.37 -15.93
C ARG A 627 7.34 -13.46 -16.06
N ILE A 628 6.41 -13.27 -16.98
CA ILE A 628 5.23 -14.11 -17.19
C ILE A 628 5.29 -14.76 -18.59
N ASP A 629 5.22 -16.10 -18.64
CA ASP A 629 5.15 -16.88 -19.87
C ASP A 629 3.72 -17.41 -20.08
N LEU A 630 3.02 -16.87 -21.08
CA LEU A 630 1.67 -17.29 -21.47
C LEU A 630 1.64 -18.23 -22.67
N SER A 631 2.79 -18.80 -23.11
CA SER A 631 2.86 -19.73 -24.23
C SER A 631 2.00 -20.99 -23.98
N ASN A 632 1.91 -21.42 -22.71
CA ASN A 632 1.03 -22.52 -22.28
C ASN A 632 0.15 -22.04 -21.11
N LYS A 633 -1.14 -21.96 -21.33
CA LYS A 633 -2.12 -21.46 -20.37
C LYS A 633 -3.43 -22.23 -20.50
N THR A 634 -4.28 -22.12 -19.48
CA THR A 634 -5.72 -22.45 -19.56
C THR A 634 -6.52 -21.17 -19.49
N SER A 635 -7.55 -21.06 -20.31
CA SER A 635 -8.52 -19.96 -20.22
C SER A 635 -9.91 -20.45 -20.60
N PHE A 636 -10.94 -19.86 -19.96
CA PHE A 636 -12.31 -20.22 -20.21
C PHE A 636 -13.25 -19.08 -19.77
N LEU A 637 -14.48 -19.16 -20.29
CA LEU A 637 -15.58 -18.25 -19.91
C LEU A 637 -16.62 -19.03 -19.11
N THR A 638 -17.20 -18.37 -18.10
CA THR A 638 -18.36 -18.90 -17.34
C THR A 638 -19.50 -17.89 -17.31
N GLY A 639 -20.71 -18.36 -17.16
CA GLY A 639 -21.84 -17.54 -16.72
C GLY A 639 -21.88 -17.40 -15.19
N ASN A 640 -22.79 -16.57 -14.69
CA ASN A 640 -22.98 -16.33 -13.25
C ASN A 640 -23.31 -17.62 -12.46
N GLU A 641 -23.89 -18.62 -13.09
CA GLU A 641 -24.18 -19.93 -12.48
C GLU A 641 -22.99 -20.91 -12.55
N GLY A 642 -21.84 -20.47 -13.08
CA GLY A 642 -20.64 -21.28 -13.22
C GLY A 642 -20.62 -22.21 -14.44
N ASN A 643 -21.64 -22.20 -15.30
CA ASN A 643 -21.67 -22.96 -16.54
C ASN A 643 -20.66 -22.44 -17.56
N ILE A 644 -19.95 -23.35 -18.24
CA ILE A 644 -18.96 -22.97 -19.28
C ILE A 644 -19.67 -22.38 -20.50
N ILE A 645 -19.15 -21.27 -21.00
CA ILE A 645 -19.60 -20.58 -22.21
C ILE A 645 -18.59 -20.80 -23.33
N HIS A 646 -19.09 -21.24 -24.49
CA HIS A 646 -18.28 -21.49 -25.68
C HIS A 646 -18.44 -20.33 -26.69
N ASP A 647 -17.68 -19.24 -26.46
CA ASP A 647 -17.60 -18.10 -27.37
C ASP A 647 -16.11 -17.79 -27.64
N SER A 648 -15.62 -18.27 -28.79
CA SER A 648 -14.21 -18.11 -29.15
C SER A 648 -13.83 -16.66 -29.44
N SER A 649 -14.76 -15.82 -29.91
CA SER A 649 -14.50 -14.42 -30.20
C SER A 649 -14.36 -13.61 -28.92
N LEU A 650 -15.27 -13.82 -27.97
CA LEU A 650 -15.20 -13.18 -26.66
C LEU A 650 -13.98 -13.66 -25.86
N LEU A 651 -13.68 -14.96 -25.91
CA LEU A 651 -12.46 -15.52 -25.30
C LEU A 651 -11.20 -14.83 -25.79
N ALA A 652 -11.06 -14.66 -27.12
CA ALA A 652 -9.92 -13.98 -27.74
C ALA A 652 -9.86 -12.48 -27.35
N LYS A 653 -11.01 -11.78 -27.27
CA LYS A 653 -11.10 -10.39 -26.79
C LYS A 653 -10.58 -10.30 -25.34
N CYS A 654 -11.04 -11.18 -24.45
CA CYS A 654 -10.61 -11.21 -23.05
C CYS A 654 -9.11 -11.51 -22.91
N GLU A 655 -8.58 -12.48 -23.67
CA GLU A 655 -7.14 -12.77 -23.70
C GLU A 655 -6.30 -11.55 -24.13
N SER A 656 -6.81 -10.78 -25.11
CA SER A 656 -6.12 -9.58 -25.59
C SER A 656 -6.09 -8.50 -24.50
N ILE A 657 -7.19 -8.31 -23.74
CA ILE A 657 -7.25 -7.37 -22.63
C ILE A 657 -6.18 -7.74 -21.59
N VAL A 658 -6.16 -8.99 -21.14
CA VAL A 658 -5.19 -9.46 -20.12
C VAL A 658 -3.74 -9.30 -20.61
N LYS A 659 -3.44 -9.66 -21.87
CA LYS A 659 -2.09 -9.49 -22.43
C LYS A 659 -1.64 -8.04 -22.49
N ASN A 660 -2.55 -7.11 -22.79
CA ASN A 660 -2.25 -5.69 -22.81
C ASN A 660 -1.93 -5.15 -21.40
N GLU A 661 -2.64 -5.60 -20.37
CA GLU A 661 -2.43 -5.20 -18.98
C GLU A 661 -1.03 -5.55 -18.46
N ILE A 662 -0.53 -6.72 -18.83
CA ILE A 662 0.76 -7.23 -18.36
C ILE A 662 1.85 -7.24 -19.44
N ARG A 663 1.67 -6.47 -20.52
CA ARG A 663 2.60 -6.49 -21.68
C ARG A 663 4.07 -6.31 -21.31
N HIS A 664 4.34 -5.47 -20.29
CA HIS A 664 5.68 -5.16 -19.78
C HIS A 664 6.27 -6.26 -18.87
N LEU A 665 5.53 -7.31 -18.55
CA LEU A 665 5.97 -8.48 -17.79
C LEU A 665 6.04 -9.74 -18.65
N LEU A 666 5.53 -9.68 -19.91
CA LEU A 666 5.48 -10.84 -20.79
C LEU A 666 6.84 -11.16 -21.36
N ILE A 667 7.13 -12.46 -21.45
CA ILE A 667 8.24 -13.00 -22.22
C ILE A 667 7.73 -13.98 -23.26
N HIS A 668 8.38 -13.99 -24.41
CA HIS A 668 8.14 -14.97 -25.45
C HIS A 668 9.30 -15.98 -25.46
N PRO A 669 9.07 -17.25 -25.08
CA PRO A 669 10.13 -18.25 -25.04
C PRO A 669 10.71 -18.48 -26.43
N ILE A 670 11.98 -18.87 -26.50
CA ILE A 670 12.60 -19.36 -27.73
C ILE A 670 11.96 -20.73 -28.01
N ASN A 671 11.25 -20.85 -29.14
CA ASN A 671 10.66 -22.12 -29.60
C ASN A 671 11.73 -23.06 -30.09
#